data_171c88239e9a2024c7d75fd1c3266b01
#
_entry.id   171c88239e9a2024c7d75fd1c3266b01
#
_cell.length_a   1.000
_cell.length_b   1.000
_cell.length_c   1.000
_cell.angle_alpha   90.00
_cell.angle_beta   90.00
_cell.angle_gamma   90.00
#
_symmetry.space_group_name_H-M   'P 1'
#
loop_
_entity.id
_entity.type
_entity.pdbx_description
1 polymer ?
#
loop_
_entity_poly.entity_id
_entity_poly.type
_entity_poly.pdbx_seq_one_letter_code
_entity_poly.pdbx_strand_id
1 'polypeptide(L)'
;LFGNRVNNNKFDGTIAENGCGKMNFFDDKVLKQIRGKGYTHVWYTGIIRHATSTDYTSYGIPRQHPAIVKGKAGSPYAITDYYDVDPDLAENVDKRMTEFEQLLKRSHANGLKVIVDFVPNHVARQYKSIAKPEGVADLGADDNKDHSFNRDNNFYYCVGEEFRPDIDLYGGEDTPYTEYPAKATGNDHFDARPGKNDWYETVKLNYGIDYCDAGGRSEHFEPTPDTWKKMLSILLFWASKGVDGFRCDMAEMVPPAFWNWAIGAYPSILFVAEVYNPMEYRHYVDAGFDYLYDKVGMYDTMRNVICGNSPTSQITTAWQWVDPIHDHMLYFLENHDEQRVASDFFAGDAFRAYPAFVVNTLMRSNPFMVYAGQEYGERGMDAEGFSGKDGRTTIFDYWTVPSLYRAYVDNSLSEDEARLDALYTRILQIASKEKAVSEGQFFDLMYVNGHFASRQYAFLRKANDEMMLVVANFADEDITCKVVIPSHAFDFLGIPHKAVEAEDMLGGGRMTADFKNDDFVLVNVSGHDCRIFKFNLSMDTDIVFNEHNKEEFPPAHTAEHLLNQTMIRMFGCERSRNAHIERKKSKISFILDHKPSRKEEKEIEDRMNQLIAEDLPVTYEVVDRDHIPADVKLDRLPADASEKLRLVRIGDYDVCPCLGKHVRSTSQIGKFVMLGTNWDEMKRSFRIRYKIV
;
A
#
# COMPACT_ATOMS: atom_id res chain seq x y z
N LEU A 1 3.66 6.65 -19.16
CA LEU A 1 3.31 8.03 -18.80
C LEU A 1 1.84 8.09 -18.42
N PHE A 2 1.39 9.18 -17.75
CA PHE A 2 -0.03 9.44 -17.55
C PHE A 2 -0.75 9.42 -18.88
N GLY A 3 -1.99 8.99 -18.93
CA GLY A 3 -2.84 9.04 -20.09
C GLY A 3 -2.73 10.33 -20.93
N ASN A 4 -3.78 10.74 -21.57
CA ASN A 4 -3.72 11.90 -22.46
C ASN A 4 -4.00 13.22 -21.71
N ARG A 5 -3.52 14.34 -22.28
CA ARG A 5 -3.95 15.69 -21.88
C ARG A 5 -5.38 16.03 -22.31
N VAL A 6 -5.97 15.25 -23.18
CA VAL A 6 -7.34 15.38 -23.65
C VAL A 6 -8.16 14.19 -23.16
N ASN A 7 -9.37 14.43 -22.70
CA ASN A 7 -10.27 13.38 -22.23
C ASN A 7 -11.12 12.86 -23.40
N ASN A 8 -10.51 12.05 -24.25
CA ASN A 8 -11.19 11.47 -25.42
C ASN A 8 -10.76 10.00 -25.58
N ASN A 9 -11.72 9.09 -25.41
CA ASN A 9 -11.55 7.65 -25.47
C ASN A 9 -12.45 7.05 -26.56
N LYS A 10 -11.97 7.11 -27.80
CA LYS A 10 -12.59 6.39 -28.89
C LYS A 10 -12.02 4.99 -28.94
N PHE A 11 -12.87 3.97 -28.93
CA PHE A 11 -12.43 2.58 -29.15
C PHE A 11 -11.64 2.49 -30.47
N ASP A 12 -10.48 1.84 -30.43
CA ASP A 12 -9.56 1.69 -31.56
C ASP A 12 -9.14 3.05 -32.21
N GLY A 13 -9.11 4.10 -31.38
CA GLY A 13 -8.77 5.46 -31.83
C GLY A 13 -7.29 5.61 -32.15
N THR A 14 -7.00 6.43 -33.15
CA THR A 14 -5.62 6.83 -33.50
C THR A 14 -5.07 7.84 -32.48
N ILE A 15 -3.73 8.09 -32.54
CA ILE A 15 -3.12 9.13 -31.70
C ILE A 15 -3.70 10.52 -31.98
N ALA A 16 -4.15 10.79 -33.22
CA ALA A 16 -4.80 12.06 -33.56
C ALA A 16 -6.18 12.20 -32.94
N GLU A 17 -6.91 11.08 -32.74
CA GLU A 17 -8.24 11.06 -32.15
C GLU A 17 -8.20 11.06 -30.63
N ASN A 18 -7.40 10.18 -30.04
CA ASN A 18 -7.34 10.00 -28.59
C ASN A 18 -6.16 10.73 -27.92
N GLY A 19 -5.17 11.11 -28.70
CA GLY A 19 -3.95 11.73 -28.19
C GLY A 19 -3.01 10.72 -27.48
N CYS A 20 -1.98 11.24 -26.87
CA CYS A 20 -1.05 10.48 -26.05
C CYS A 20 -0.46 11.40 -24.97
N GLY A 21 -0.16 10.87 -23.80
CA GLY A 21 0.55 11.59 -22.75
C GLY A 21 1.95 12.01 -23.21
N LYS A 22 2.35 13.25 -22.97
CA LYS A 22 3.64 13.79 -23.42
C LYS A 22 4.60 13.98 -22.24
N MET A 23 5.89 13.80 -22.49
CA MET A 23 6.93 14.02 -21.49
C MET A 23 6.90 15.43 -20.91
N ASN A 24 6.59 16.44 -21.74
CA ASN A 24 6.50 17.84 -21.32
C ASN A 24 5.28 18.16 -20.45
N PHE A 25 4.32 17.23 -20.32
CA PHE A 25 3.24 17.35 -19.34
C PHE A 25 3.77 17.35 -17.89
N PHE A 26 4.87 16.63 -17.63
CA PHE A 26 5.52 16.59 -16.32
C PHE A 26 6.40 17.84 -16.13
N ASP A 27 5.74 18.97 -16.00
CA ASP A 27 6.35 20.24 -15.64
C ASP A 27 6.65 20.33 -14.13
N ASP A 28 7.27 21.43 -13.70
CA ASP A 28 7.59 21.64 -12.29
C ASP A 28 6.36 21.60 -11.39
N LYS A 29 5.18 22.03 -11.86
CA LYS A 29 3.95 22.03 -11.07
C LYS A 29 3.51 20.59 -10.80
N VAL A 30 3.43 19.75 -11.84
CA VAL A 30 3.02 18.34 -11.74
C VAL A 30 4.02 17.56 -10.87
N LEU A 31 5.32 17.74 -11.10
CA LEU A 31 6.36 17.05 -10.34
C LEU A 31 6.39 17.45 -8.87
N LYS A 32 6.15 18.72 -8.53
CA LYS A 32 5.98 19.18 -7.15
C LYS A 32 4.76 18.57 -6.48
N GLN A 33 3.65 18.41 -7.19
CA GLN A 33 2.46 17.74 -6.67
C GLN A 33 2.76 16.27 -6.35
N ILE A 34 3.41 15.55 -7.27
CA ILE A 34 3.82 14.15 -7.05
C ILE A 34 4.76 14.05 -5.83
N ARG A 35 5.81 14.88 -5.78
CA ARG A 35 6.75 14.88 -4.64
C ARG A 35 6.07 15.24 -3.32
N GLY A 36 5.16 16.21 -3.35
CA GLY A 36 4.41 16.67 -2.17
C GLY A 36 3.53 15.60 -1.54
N LYS A 37 3.06 14.64 -2.31
CA LYS A 37 2.30 13.47 -1.81
C LYS A 37 3.17 12.47 -1.03
N GLY A 38 4.51 12.53 -1.15
CA GLY A 38 5.42 11.65 -0.45
C GLY A 38 6.19 10.68 -1.36
N TYR A 39 5.94 10.69 -2.67
CA TYR A 39 6.68 9.85 -3.61
C TYR A 39 8.16 10.26 -3.69
N THR A 40 9.03 9.27 -3.84
CA THR A 40 10.48 9.46 -3.96
C THR A 40 11.00 9.17 -5.36
N HIS A 41 10.29 8.33 -6.10
CA HIS A 41 10.63 7.86 -7.43
C HIS A 41 9.42 7.95 -8.36
N VAL A 42 9.68 8.16 -9.64
CA VAL A 42 8.69 8.00 -10.72
C VAL A 42 9.22 6.98 -11.71
N TRP A 43 8.45 5.94 -11.97
CA TRP A 43 8.70 5.03 -13.08
C TRP A 43 7.89 5.50 -14.29
N TYR A 44 8.61 5.98 -15.31
CA TYR A 44 8.03 6.37 -16.60
C TYR A 44 8.02 5.16 -17.54
N THR A 45 6.83 4.60 -17.76
CA THR A 45 6.63 3.44 -18.64
C THR A 45 6.66 3.83 -20.10
N GLY A 46 7.28 2.97 -20.97
CA GLY A 46 7.24 3.12 -22.40
C GLY A 46 8.16 4.23 -22.97
N ILE A 47 9.21 4.62 -22.26
CA ILE A 47 10.17 5.63 -22.72
C ILE A 47 10.99 5.14 -23.92
N ILE A 48 11.50 3.91 -23.86
CA ILE A 48 12.33 3.33 -24.94
C ILE A 48 11.42 3.03 -26.14
N ARG A 49 11.87 3.38 -27.34
CA ARG A 49 11.07 3.25 -28.55
C ARG A 49 10.59 1.83 -28.78
N HIS A 50 9.29 1.68 -28.89
CA HIS A 50 8.59 0.41 -29.11
C HIS A 50 7.72 0.46 -30.37
N ALA A 51 7.17 -0.68 -30.78
CA ALA A 51 6.31 -0.79 -31.93
C ALA A 51 5.03 0.02 -31.74
N THR A 52 4.63 0.79 -32.75
CA THR A 52 3.37 1.53 -32.80
C THR A 52 2.75 1.45 -34.20
N SER A 53 1.46 1.57 -34.33
CA SER A 53 0.77 1.67 -35.60
C SER A 53 0.87 3.07 -36.23
N THR A 54 1.26 4.08 -35.45
CA THR A 54 1.44 5.45 -35.96
C THR A 54 2.65 5.53 -36.88
N ASP A 55 2.48 6.18 -38.02
CA ASP A 55 3.54 6.32 -39.04
C ASP A 55 4.44 7.52 -38.74
N TYR A 56 5.71 7.26 -38.49
CA TYR A 56 6.78 8.24 -38.27
C TYR A 56 7.85 8.19 -39.35
N THR A 57 7.56 7.64 -40.55
CA THR A 57 8.53 7.53 -41.63
C THR A 57 9.04 8.90 -42.12
N SER A 58 8.22 9.94 -42.02
CA SER A 58 8.63 11.33 -42.32
C SER A 58 9.77 11.85 -41.42
N TYR A 59 9.97 11.20 -40.25
CA TYR A 59 11.06 11.48 -39.29
C TYR A 59 12.21 10.45 -39.42
N GLY A 60 12.22 9.63 -40.49
CA GLY A 60 13.22 8.58 -40.66
C GLY A 60 13.06 7.35 -39.75
N ILE A 61 11.96 7.23 -39.03
CA ILE A 61 11.68 6.08 -38.17
C ILE A 61 10.98 4.99 -39.00
N PRO A 62 11.52 3.75 -39.02
CA PRO A 62 10.92 2.67 -39.79
C PRO A 62 9.51 2.33 -39.29
N ARG A 63 8.57 2.21 -40.24
CA ARG A 63 7.19 1.79 -39.94
C ARG A 63 7.16 0.32 -39.55
N GLN A 64 6.36 0.00 -38.52
CA GLN A 64 6.06 -1.38 -38.15
C GLN A 64 4.87 -1.90 -38.94
N HIS A 65 4.88 -3.19 -39.29
CA HIS A 65 3.76 -3.81 -40.00
C HIS A 65 2.59 -4.00 -39.02
N PRO A 66 1.36 -3.53 -39.34
CA PRO A 66 0.23 -3.55 -38.40
C PRO A 66 -0.13 -4.95 -37.86
N ALA A 67 0.08 -6.02 -38.65
CA ALA A 67 -0.20 -7.40 -38.24
C ALA A 67 0.58 -7.84 -36.98
N ILE A 68 1.73 -7.20 -36.70
CA ILE A 68 2.59 -7.52 -35.57
C ILE A 68 2.69 -6.36 -34.57
N VAL A 69 1.64 -5.54 -34.49
CA VAL A 69 1.47 -4.49 -33.48
C VAL A 69 0.17 -4.74 -32.73
N LYS A 70 0.22 -4.91 -31.43
CA LYS A 70 -0.97 -5.07 -30.58
C LYS A 70 -1.61 -3.72 -30.30
N GLY A 71 -2.92 -3.56 -30.59
CA GLY A 71 -3.64 -2.30 -30.46
C GLY A 71 -3.14 -1.21 -31.42
N LYS A 72 -3.40 0.05 -31.11
CA LYS A 72 -2.95 1.20 -31.91
C LYS A 72 -1.64 1.81 -31.42
N ALA A 73 -1.47 1.91 -30.13
CA ALA A 73 -0.22 2.42 -29.52
C ALA A 73 0.91 1.37 -29.52
N GLY A 74 0.56 0.09 -29.64
CA GLY A 74 1.50 -1.02 -29.55
C GLY A 74 1.87 -1.35 -28.13
N SER A 75 2.54 -2.50 -27.93
CA SER A 75 3.05 -2.88 -26.63
C SER A 75 4.27 -2.03 -26.26
N PRO A 76 4.30 -1.38 -25.07
CA PRO A 76 5.50 -0.68 -24.59
C PRO A 76 6.70 -1.62 -24.36
N TYR A 77 6.47 -2.93 -24.42
CA TYR A 77 7.47 -4.00 -24.25
C TYR A 77 7.93 -4.63 -25.59
N ALA A 78 7.35 -4.23 -26.71
CA ALA A 78 7.85 -4.61 -28.05
C ALA A 78 8.85 -3.57 -28.56
N ILE A 79 10.07 -3.59 -28.01
CA ILE A 79 11.13 -2.61 -28.28
C ILE A 79 11.59 -2.70 -29.74
N THR A 80 11.61 -1.56 -30.43
CA THR A 80 12.11 -1.44 -31.82
C THR A 80 13.48 -0.80 -31.92
N ASP A 81 13.88 -0.03 -30.90
CA ASP A 81 15.21 0.57 -30.79
C ASP A 81 15.55 0.88 -29.33
N TYR A 82 16.53 0.17 -28.78
CA TYR A 82 16.98 0.39 -27.41
C TYR A 82 17.66 1.72 -27.14
N TYR A 83 18.14 2.40 -28.17
CA TYR A 83 18.89 3.65 -28.04
C TYR A 83 18.05 4.90 -28.34
N ASP A 84 16.75 4.74 -28.53
CA ASP A 84 15.85 5.80 -28.92
C ASP A 84 14.68 5.97 -27.96
N VAL A 85 14.11 7.16 -27.94
CA VAL A 85 12.91 7.50 -27.16
C VAL A 85 11.68 7.34 -28.04
N ASP A 86 10.59 6.84 -27.46
CA ASP A 86 9.33 6.65 -28.18
C ASP A 86 8.79 8.00 -28.73
N PRO A 87 8.51 8.09 -30.05
CA PRO A 87 8.05 9.32 -30.66
C PRO A 87 6.64 9.74 -30.23
N ASP A 88 5.78 8.80 -29.79
CA ASP A 88 4.44 9.10 -29.30
C ASP A 88 4.47 10.03 -28.08
N LEU A 89 5.53 9.95 -27.27
CA LEU A 89 5.68 10.68 -26.02
C LEU A 89 6.27 12.08 -26.18
N ALA A 90 6.79 12.41 -27.34
CA ALA A 90 7.41 13.70 -27.63
C ALA A 90 6.40 14.71 -28.23
N GLU A 91 6.52 15.97 -27.85
CA GLU A 91 5.83 17.07 -28.57
C GLU A 91 6.52 17.36 -29.91
N ASN A 92 7.86 17.31 -29.92
CA ASN A 92 8.65 17.41 -31.11
C ASN A 92 9.44 16.11 -31.35
N VAL A 93 9.00 15.31 -32.32
CA VAL A 93 9.58 13.98 -32.61
C VAL A 93 11.07 14.03 -32.87
N ASP A 94 11.57 15.04 -33.57
CA ASP A 94 13.01 15.21 -33.82
C ASP A 94 13.83 15.49 -32.56
N LYS A 95 13.17 16.00 -31.51
CA LYS A 95 13.81 16.35 -30.23
C LYS A 95 13.45 15.38 -29.09
N ARG A 96 12.88 14.21 -29.37
CA ARG A 96 12.40 13.27 -28.38
C ARG A 96 13.44 12.91 -27.31
N MET A 97 14.70 12.68 -27.69
CA MET A 97 15.77 12.43 -26.71
C MET A 97 16.06 13.66 -25.85
N THR A 98 16.07 14.85 -26.43
CA THR A 98 16.26 16.11 -25.69
C THR A 98 15.10 16.35 -24.69
N GLU A 99 13.86 16.07 -25.10
CA GLU A 99 12.69 16.18 -24.22
C GLU A 99 12.78 15.20 -23.03
N PHE A 100 13.27 13.99 -23.27
CA PHE A 100 13.51 13.01 -22.21
C PHE A 100 14.61 13.48 -21.23
N GLU A 101 15.75 13.96 -21.75
CA GLU A 101 16.83 14.50 -20.90
C GLU A 101 16.35 15.71 -20.06
N GLN A 102 15.47 16.54 -20.62
CA GLN A 102 14.84 17.64 -19.89
C GLN A 102 13.87 17.12 -18.81
N LEU A 103 13.12 16.05 -19.09
CA LEU A 103 12.26 15.40 -18.10
C LEU A 103 13.08 14.86 -16.92
N LEU A 104 14.23 14.23 -17.19
CA LEU A 104 15.14 13.78 -16.12
C LEU A 104 15.59 14.94 -15.24
N LYS A 105 16.05 16.03 -15.86
CA LYS A 105 16.50 17.23 -15.12
C LYS A 105 15.38 17.83 -14.24
N ARG A 106 14.17 17.95 -14.80
CA ARG A 106 13.02 18.48 -14.03
C ARG A 106 12.64 17.56 -12.87
N SER A 107 12.63 16.25 -13.11
CA SER A 107 12.33 15.26 -12.07
C SER A 107 13.34 15.36 -10.92
N HIS A 108 14.63 15.38 -11.22
CA HIS A 108 15.69 15.55 -10.23
C HIS A 108 15.61 16.89 -9.49
N ALA A 109 15.36 17.99 -10.21
CA ALA A 109 15.21 19.32 -9.61
C ALA A 109 14.04 19.39 -8.62
N ASN A 110 13.04 18.54 -8.78
CA ASN A 110 11.90 18.41 -7.86
C ASN A 110 12.07 17.29 -6.82
N GLY A 111 13.28 16.73 -6.68
CA GLY A 111 13.61 15.72 -5.67
C GLY A 111 13.04 14.34 -5.96
N LEU A 112 12.74 14.03 -7.22
CA LEU A 112 12.27 12.72 -7.68
C LEU A 112 13.37 12.01 -8.46
N LYS A 113 13.60 10.74 -8.14
CA LYS A 113 14.42 9.85 -8.94
C LYS A 113 13.59 9.21 -10.05
N VAL A 114 14.25 8.82 -11.14
CA VAL A 114 13.59 8.31 -12.34
C VAL A 114 13.97 6.86 -12.61
N ILE A 115 12.94 6.02 -12.75
CA ILE A 115 13.06 4.63 -13.18
C ILE A 115 12.46 4.52 -14.58
N VAL A 116 13.12 3.75 -15.46
CA VAL A 116 12.61 3.40 -16.79
C VAL A 116 12.57 1.89 -16.96
N ASP A 117 11.72 1.40 -17.87
CA ASP A 117 11.71 -0.01 -18.22
C ASP A 117 12.99 -0.39 -18.95
N PHE A 118 13.55 -1.54 -18.59
CA PHE A 118 14.50 -2.29 -19.38
C PHE A 118 13.88 -3.65 -19.72
N VAL A 119 13.74 -3.92 -21.02
CA VAL A 119 13.07 -5.14 -21.53
C VAL A 119 14.14 -6.09 -22.07
N PRO A 120 14.70 -7.01 -21.24
CA PRO A 120 15.86 -7.80 -21.65
C PRO A 120 15.51 -9.09 -22.37
N ASN A 121 14.29 -9.62 -22.14
CA ASN A 121 13.93 -10.98 -22.60
C ASN A 121 13.61 -11.03 -24.09
N HIS A 122 13.09 -9.96 -24.69
CA HIS A 122 12.56 -9.92 -26.05
C HIS A 122 12.60 -8.53 -26.66
N VAL A 123 12.42 -8.46 -27.96
CA VAL A 123 12.28 -7.23 -28.74
C VAL A 123 11.15 -7.37 -29.76
N ALA A 124 10.73 -6.30 -30.41
CA ALA A 124 9.78 -6.37 -31.53
C ALA A 124 10.33 -7.21 -32.69
N ARG A 125 9.46 -7.85 -33.47
CA ARG A 125 9.87 -8.67 -34.62
C ARG A 125 10.63 -7.86 -35.65
N GLN A 126 10.28 -6.61 -35.89
CA GLN A 126 10.98 -5.70 -36.79
C GLN A 126 11.94 -4.76 -36.03
N TYR A 127 12.61 -5.26 -35.00
CA TYR A 127 13.65 -4.51 -34.32
C TYR A 127 14.71 -4.00 -35.31
N LYS A 128 14.95 -2.69 -35.26
CA LYS A 128 16.01 -2.04 -36.01
C LYS A 128 16.37 -0.71 -35.35
N SER A 129 17.59 -0.60 -34.86
CA SER A 129 18.08 0.63 -34.28
C SER A 129 18.55 1.62 -35.36
N ILE A 130 18.03 2.84 -35.24
CA ILE A 130 18.51 4.00 -36.05
C ILE A 130 19.31 4.97 -35.17
N ALA A 131 19.24 4.85 -33.85
CA ALA A 131 19.87 5.76 -32.91
C ALA A 131 21.07 5.16 -32.16
N LYS A 132 21.47 3.91 -32.49
CA LYS A 132 22.62 3.27 -31.85
C LYS A 132 23.90 4.08 -32.08
N PRO A 133 24.84 4.07 -31.12
CA PRO A 133 26.14 4.71 -31.28
C PRO A 133 26.90 4.19 -32.48
N GLU A 134 27.76 5.06 -33.07
CA GLU A 134 28.63 4.69 -34.19
C GLU A 134 29.53 3.50 -33.81
N GLY A 135 29.66 2.54 -34.71
CA GLY A 135 30.45 1.33 -34.50
C GLY A 135 29.78 0.22 -33.71
N VAL A 136 28.55 0.44 -33.17
CA VAL A 136 27.77 -0.59 -32.50
C VAL A 136 27.02 -1.44 -33.52
N ALA A 137 27.25 -2.76 -33.52
CA ALA A 137 26.48 -3.70 -34.33
C ALA A 137 25.05 -3.86 -33.76
N ASP A 138 24.07 -3.89 -34.64
CA ASP A 138 22.68 -4.06 -34.24
C ASP A 138 22.39 -5.51 -33.77
N LEU A 139 21.31 -5.70 -33.01
CA LEU A 139 20.86 -7.05 -32.62
C LEU A 139 20.55 -7.86 -33.89
N GLY A 140 21.08 -9.08 -33.92
CA GLY A 140 20.90 -10.02 -35.04
C GLY A 140 21.68 -9.73 -36.31
N ALA A 141 22.50 -8.65 -36.34
CA ALA A 141 23.26 -8.27 -37.51
C ALA A 141 24.28 -9.34 -37.95
N ASP A 142 24.92 -9.98 -36.99
CA ASP A 142 25.96 -11.00 -37.20
C ASP A 142 25.46 -12.44 -36.94
N ASP A 143 24.14 -12.65 -36.79
CA ASP A 143 23.56 -13.93 -36.47
C ASP A 143 23.71 -14.95 -37.60
N ASN A 144 24.11 -16.16 -37.23
CA ASN A 144 24.07 -17.31 -38.13
C ASN A 144 22.65 -17.93 -38.09
N LYS A 145 21.90 -17.72 -39.18
CA LYS A 145 20.50 -18.15 -39.32
C LYS A 145 20.33 -19.62 -39.72
N ASP A 146 21.44 -20.33 -39.96
CA ASP A 146 21.43 -21.75 -40.32
C ASP A 146 21.39 -22.67 -39.09
N HIS A 147 21.40 -22.11 -37.87
CA HIS A 147 21.34 -22.81 -36.60
C HIS A 147 20.19 -22.32 -35.73
N SER A 148 19.45 -23.22 -35.13
CA SER A 148 18.39 -22.88 -34.18
C SER A 148 18.95 -22.22 -32.91
N PHE A 149 20.11 -22.70 -32.46
CA PHE A 149 20.90 -22.08 -31.38
C PHE A 149 22.36 -21.89 -31.86
N ASN A 150 22.88 -20.75 -31.54
CA ASN A 150 24.32 -20.47 -31.54
C ASN A 150 24.56 -19.47 -30.37
N ARG A 151 25.58 -19.72 -29.53
CA ARG A 151 25.89 -18.88 -28.37
C ARG A 151 25.99 -17.39 -28.69
N ASP A 152 26.58 -17.07 -29.83
CA ASP A 152 26.85 -15.69 -30.24
C ASP A 152 25.72 -15.06 -31.09
N ASN A 153 24.68 -15.83 -31.42
CA ASN A 153 23.45 -15.29 -32.00
C ASN A 153 22.66 -14.50 -30.95
N ASN A 154 22.05 -13.39 -31.39
CA ASN A 154 21.14 -12.64 -30.50
C ASN A 154 19.73 -13.23 -30.48
N PHE A 155 19.35 -14.04 -31.46
CA PHE A 155 18.03 -14.66 -31.58
C PHE A 155 18.12 -16.19 -31.72
N TYR A 156 17.00 -16.86 -31.43
CA TYR A 156 16.77 -18.25 -31.78
C TYR A 156 16.03 -18.33 -33.12
N TYR A 157 16.46 -19.20 -34.03
CA TYR A 157 15.85 -19.36 -35.36
C TYR A 157 15.11 -20.69 -35.51
N CYS A 158 13.94 -20.64 -36.18
CA CYS A 158 13.22 -21.83 -36.66
C CYS A 158 13.74 -22.10 -38.07
N VAL A 159 14.86 -22.84 -38.16
CA VAL A 159 15.62 -23.02 -39.40
C VAL A 159 14.77 -23.64 -40.50
N GLY A 160 14.68 -22.98 -41.64
CA GLY A 160 13.92 -23.47 -42.81
C GLY A 160 12.41 -23.25 -42.72
N GLU A 161 11.91 -22.60 -41.66
CA GLU A 161 10.48 -22.34 -41.47
C GLU A 161 10.17 -20.85 -41.64
N GLU A 162 9.03 -20.56 -42.26
CA GLU A 162 8.44 -19.21 -42.33
C GLU A 162 7.52 -18.96 -41.12
N PHE A 163 7.52 -17.71 -40.64
CA PHE A 163 6.61 -17.31 -39.56
C PHE A 163 5.15 -17.40 -39.98
N ARG A 164 4.37 -18.23 -39.29
CA ARG A 164 2.96 -18.52 -39.59
C ARG A 164 2.12 -18.58 -38.31
N PRO A 165 1.95 -17.46 -37.62
CA PRO A 165 1.15 -17.36 -36.40
C PRO A 165 -0.35 -17.58 -36.71
N ASP A 166 -1.15 -17.86 -35.67
CA ASP A 166 -2.62 -17.93 -35.76
C ASP A 166 -3.24 -16.51 -35.61
N ILE A 167 -2.85 -15.61 -36.54
CA ILE A 167 -3.36 -14.23 -36.66
C ILE A 167 -3.50 -13.83 -38.14
N ASP A 168 -4.21 -12.75 -38.40
CA ASP A 168 -4.23 -12.14 -39.74
C ASP A 168 -2.91 -11.42 -40.02
N LEU A 169 -2.12 -11.98 -40.94
CA LEU A 169 -0.82 -11.39 -41.32
C LEU A 169 -0.91 -10.15 -42.21
N TYR A 170 -2.09 -9.86 -42.74
CA TYR A 170 -2.29 -8.63 -43.53
C TYR A 170 -2.47 -7.39 -42.62
N GLY A 171 -3.12 -7.53 -41.48
CA GLY A 171 -3.33 -6.41 -40.56
C GLY A 171 -3.98 -5.19 -41.20
N GLY A 172 -4.80 -5.39 -42.25
CA GLY A 172 -5.41 -4.31 -43.03
C GLY A 172 -4.55 -3.71 -44.14
N GLU A 173 -3.35 -4.28 -44.42
CA GLU A 173 -2.47 -3.90 -45.53
C GLU A 173 -2.68 -4.77 -46.77
N ASP A 174 -2.21 -4.31 -47.95
CA ASP A 174 -2.29 -5.06 -49.20
C ASP A 174 -1.29 -6.25 -49.26
N THR A 175 -0.25 -6.21 -48.45
CA THR A 175 0.79 -7.24 -48.38
C THR A 175 0.88 -7.81 -46.98
N PRO A 176 1.03 -9.15 -46.84
CA PRO A 176 1.17 -9.77 -45.52
C PRO A 176 2.56 -9.51 -44.93
N TYR A 177 2.64 -9.52 -43.59
CA TYR A 177 3.93 -9.61 -42.92
C TYR A 177 4.60 -10.96 -43.21
N THR A 178 5.91 -10.94 -43.51
CA THR A 178 6.70 -12.14 -43.76
C THR A 178 7.98 -12.12 -42.96
N GLU A 179 8.37 -13.27 -42.41
CA GLU A 179 9.65 -13.46 -41.72
C GLU A 179 10.21 -14.87 -42.02
N TYR A 180 11.43 -14.88 -42.59
CA TYR A 180 12.10 -16.15 -42.91
C TYR A 180 13.61 -16.03 -42.68
N PRO A 181 14.27 -17.00 -41.99
CA PRO A 181 13.61 -17.98 -41.14
C PRO A 181 12.89 -17.28 -39.99
N ALA A 182 11.82 -17.90 -39.50
CA ALA A 182 11.11 -17.39 -38.33
C ALA A 182 12.01 -17.38 -37.11
N LYS A 183 11.77 -16.43 -36.20
CA LYS A 183 12.44 -16.36 -34.89
C LYS A 183 11.51 -16.83 -33.79
N ALA A 184 12.09 -17.41 -32.73
CA ALA A 184 11.33 -17.80 -31.54
C ALA A 184 10.60 -16.59 -30.91
N THR A 185 9.39 -16.84 -30.41
CA THR A 185 8.54 -15.80 -29.82
C THR A 185 8.94 -15.52 -28.36
N GLY A 186 8.77 -14.30 -27.90
CA GLY A 186 9.28 -13.80 -26.63
C GLY A 186 8.84 -14.55 -25.37
N ASN A 187 7.71 -15.23 -25.42
CA ASN A 187 7.22 -16.08 -24.32
C ASN A 187 7.68 -17.53 -24.38
N ASP A 188 8.92 -17.77 -24.82
CA ASP A 188 9.55 -19.09 -24.93
C ASP A 188 8.82 -20.05 -25.88
N HIS A 189 8.23 -19.51 -26.94
CA HIS A 189 7.61 -20.29 -28.00
C HIS A 189 8.62 -20.47 -29.16
N PHE A 190 9.24 -21.68 -29.21
CA PHE A 190 10.41 -21.94 -30.08
C PHE A 190 10.07 -22.53 -31.46
N ASP A 191 8.80 -22.48 -31.86
CA ASP A 191 8.40 -22.82 -33.23
C ASP A 191 7.89 -21.60 -34.02
N ALA A 192 7.65 -21.80 -35.31
CA ALA A 192 7.26 -20.72 -36.23
C ALA A 192 5.76 -20.38 -36.20
N ARG A 193 4.96 -20.98 -35.29
CA ARG A 193 3.51 -20.92 -35.32
C ARG A 193 2.91 -20.52 -33.97
N PRO A 194 3.28 -19.39 -33.37
CA PRO A 194 2.67 -18.91 -32.13
C PRO A 194 1.18 -18.65 -32.32
N GLY A 195 0.39 -18.90 -31.27
CA GLY A 195 -1.03 -18.58 -31.23
C GLY A 195 -1.29 -17.09 -31.00
N LYS A 196 -2.54 -16.69 -31.16
CA LYS A 196 -2.97 -15.30 -30.92
C LYS A 196 -2.79 -14.82 -29.46
N ASN A 197 -2.69 -15.77 -28.52
CA ASN A 197 -2.47 -15.48 -27.09
C ASN A 197 -0.98 -15.46 -26.71
N ASP A 198 -0.11 -15.87 -27.63
CA ASP A 198 1.34 -15.75 -27.47
C ASP A 198 1.79 -14.29 -27.71
N TRP A 199 3.03 -14.01 -27.37
CA TRP A 199 3.61 -12.68 -27.62
C TRP A 199 4.12 -12.58 -29.08
N TYR A 200 3.22 -12.89 -30.02
CA TYR A 200 3.54 -13.03 -31.44
C TYR A 200 4.22 -11.81 -32.07
N GLU A 201 4.03 -10.62 -31.46
CA GLU A 201 4.64 -9.37 -31.89
C GLU A 201 6.12 -9.25 -31.49
N THR A 202 6.63 -10.19 -30.67
CA THR A 202 7.98 -10.16 -30.11
C THR A 202 8.83 -11.35 -30.54
N VAL A 203 10.15 -11.19 -30.42
CA VAL A 203 11.14 -12.26 -30.62
C VAL A 203 12.02 -12.41 -29.38
N LYS A 204 12.29 -13.66 -29.02
CA LYS A 204 13.13 -14.03 -27.87
C LYS A 204 14.59 -13.66 -28.10
N LEU A 205 15.23 -13.05 -27.11
CA LEU A 205 16.67 -12.81 -27.07
C LEU A 205 17.42 -14.04 -26.51
N ASN A 206 18.56 -14.32 -27.09
CA ASN A 206 19.40 -15.46 -26.74
C ASN A 206 20.53 -15.02 -25.79
N TYR A 207 20.47 -15.49 -24.56
CA TYR A 207 21.50 -15.24 -23.55
C TYR A 207 22.50 -16.40 -23.40
N GLY A 208 22.60 -17.30 -24.37
CA GLY A 208 23.50 -18.43 -24.30
C GLY A 208 22.93 -19.68 -23.66
N ILE A 209 21.60 -19.82 -23.61
CA ILE A 209 20.92 -21.04 -23.20
C ILE A 209 20.44 -21.79 -24.43
N ASP A 210 20.85 -23.04 -24.59
CA ASP A 210 20.38 -23.91 -25.67
C ASP A 210 19.11 -24.66 -25.23
N TYR A 211 17.98 -24.26 -25.80
CA TYR A 211 16.70 -24.93 -25.59
C TYR A 211 16.47 -26.10 -26.57
N CYS A 212 17.38 -26.33 -27.52
CA CYS A 212 17.26 -27.32 -28.59
C CYS A 212 18.05 -28.60 -28.29
N ASP A 213 18.88 -28.61 -27.26
CA ASP A 213 19.69 -29.78 -26.89
C ASP A 213 18.85 -30.87 -26.19
N ALA A 214 19.44 -32.06 -26.08
CA ALA A 214 18.79 -33.21 -25.46
C ALA A 214 18.47 -33.02 -23.97
N GLY A 215 19.19 -32.13 -23.28
CA GLY A 215 18.96 -31.71 -21.89
C GLY A 215 17.95 -30.61 -21.72
N GLY A 216 17.68 -29.87 -22.83
CA GLY A 216 16.67 -28.84 -22.92
C GLY A 216 17.05 -27.45 -22.38
N ARG A 217 18.21 -27.28 -21.75
CA ARG A 217 18.64 -26.00 -21.16
C ARG A 217 20.14 -25.92 -20.83
N SER A 218 21.00 -26.39 -21.71
CA SER A 218 22.43 -26.25 -21.46
C SER A 218 22.89 -24.78 -21.54
N GLU A 219 23.79 -24.42 -20.64
CA GLU A 219 24.30 -23.06 -20.49
C GLU A 219 25.64 -22.92 -21.23
N HIS A 220 25.76 -21.86 -22.02
CA HIS A 220 26.95 -21.55 -22.85
C HIS A 220 27.38 -20.12 -22.56
N PHE A 221 27.87 -19.82 -21.36
CA PHE A 221 28.18 -18.48 -20.89
C PHE A 221 29.67 -18.13 -21.06
N GLU A 222 30.53 -19.11 -21.37
CA GLU A 222 31.97 -18.91 -21.61
C GLU A 222 32.37 -19.30 -23.01
N PRO A 223 33.01 -18.40 -23.76
CA PRO A 223 33.20 -16.96 -23.47
C PRO A 223 31.87 -16.22 -23.47
N THR A 224 31.85 -15.03 -22.85
CA THR A 224 30.65 -14.21 -22.68
C THR A 224 29.85 -14.04 -23.96
N PRO A 225 28.55 -14.38 -24.00
CA PRO A 225 27.69 -14.24 -25.17
C PRO A 225 27.61 -12.80 -25.69
N ASP A 226 27.45 -12.65 -26.99
CA ASP A 226 27.36 -11.33 -27.64
C ASP A 226 26.16 -10.52 -27.11
N THR A 227 25.01 -11.16 -26.87
CA THR A 227 23.81 -10.52 -26.30
C THR A 227 24.11 -9.85 -24.97
N TRP A 228 24.92 -10.48 -24.08
CA TRP A 228 25.25 -9.88 -22.78
C TRP A 228 25.98 -8.54 -22.95
N LYS A 229 26.93 -8.49 -23.87
CA LYS A 229 27.73 -7.28 -24.15
C LYS A 229 26.85 -6.16 -24.69
N LYS A 230 25.96 -6.48 -25.61
CA LYS A 230 25.02 -5.52 -26.21
C LYS A 230 24.05 -4.99 -25.16
N MET A 231 23.48 -5.87 -24.31
CA MET A 231 22.55 -5.47 -23.23
C MET A 231 23.23 -4.61 -22.18
N LEU A 232 24.46 -4.93 -21.77
CA LEU A 232 25.21 -4.06 -20.87
C LEU A 232 25.46 -2.68 -21.48
N SER A 233 25.80 -2.61 -22.76
CA SER A 233 26.01 -1.33 -23.46
C SER A 233 24.72 -0.48 -23.46
N ILE A 234 23.54 -1.10 -23.60
CA ILE A 234 22.25 -0.43 -23.54
C ILE A 234 22.00 0.12 -22.12
N LEU A 235 22.21 -0.70 -21.08
CA LEU A 235 22.08 -0.25 -19.69
C LEU A 235 22.99 0.94 -19.39
N LEU A 236 24.25 0.88 -19.80
CA LEU A 236 25.22 1.96 -19.61
C LEU A 236 24.84 3.23 -20.41
N PHE A 237 24.25 3.09 -21.59
CA PHE A 237 23.76 4.22 -22.38
C PHE A 237 22.69 5.01 -21.61
N TRP A 238 21.64 4.34 -21.09
CA TRP A 238 20.58 5.00 -20.34
C TRP A 238 21.06 5.52 -18.98
N ALA A 239 21.93 4.78 -18.29
CA ALA A 239 22.57 5.26 -17.07
C ALA A 239 23.36 6.56 -17.32
N SER A 240 24.08 6.67 -18.45
CA SER A 240 24.82 7.88 -18.83
C SER A 240 23.92 9.09 -19.08
N LYS A 241 22.64 8.88 -19.41
CA LYS A 241 21.63 9.94 -19.55
C LYS A 241 21.16 10.49 -18.21
N GLY A 242 21.40 9.78 -17.11
CA GLY A 242 21.01 10.18 -15.76
C GLY A 242 19.78 9.44 -15.22
N VAL A 243 19.42 8.30 -15.78
CA VAL A 243 18.40 7.40 -15.21
C VAL A 243 18.91 6.83 -13.90
N ASP A 244 18.08 6.85 -12.86
CA ASP A 244 18.44 6.40 -11.51
C ASP A 244 18.21 4.90 -11.30
N GLY A 245 17.33 4.29 -12.09
CA GLY A 245 17.01 2.87 -11.96
C GLY A 245 16.31 2.27 -13.17
N PHE A 246 16.31 0.94 -13.19
CA PHE A 246 15.62 0.13 -14.19
C PHE A 246 14.59 -0.78 -13.53
N ARG A 247 13.38 -0.78 -14.06
CA ARG A 247 12.42 -1.88 -13.87
C ARG A 247 12.67 -2.88 -14.98
N CYS A 248 13.12 -4.08 -14.61
CA CYS A 248 13.53 -5.12 -15.56
C CYS A 248 12.35 -6.04 -15.83
N ASP A 249 11.80 -5.89 -17.04
CA ASP A 249 10.66 -6.67 -17.53
C ASP A 249 11.01 -8.14 -17.64
N MET A 250 10.13 -9.02 -17.14
CA MET A 250 10.28 -10.47 -17.18
C MET A 250 11.70 -10.95 -16.84
N ALA A 251 12.29 -10.37 -15.79
CA ALA A 251 13.68 -10.64 -15.41
C ALA A 251 13.94 -12.13 -15.14
N GLU A 252 12.94 -12.89 -14.69
CA GLU A 252 13.04 -14.35 -14.44
C GLU A 252 13.20 -15.18 -15.71
N MET A 253 12.93 -14.64 -16.89
CA MET A 253 13.17 -15.29 -18.18
C MET A 253 14.60 -15.07 -18.71
N VAL A 254 15.42 -14.34 -17.99
CA VAL A 254 16.82 -14.05 -18.30
C VAL A 254 17.72 -14.66 -17.23
N PRO A 255 18.82 -15.33 -17.57
CA PRO A 255 19.62 -16.07 -16.60
C PRO A 255 20.16 -15.22 -15.45
N PRO A 256 20.09 -15.68 -14.19
CA PRO A 256 20.69 -14.99 -13.04
C PRO A 256 22.18 -14.66 -13.24
N ALA A 257 22.92 -15.49 -13.96
CA ALA A 257 24.33 -15.26 -14.26
C ALA A 257 24.56 -13.97 -15.09
N PHE A 258 23.67 -13.68 -16.06
CA PHE A 258 23.72 -12.41 -16.78
C PHE A 258 23.50 -11.23 -15.83
N TRP A 259 22.49 -11.30 -14.98
CA TRP A 259 22.18 -10.22 -14.04
C TRP A 259 23.31 -9.95 -13.07
N ASN A 260 23.92 -11.00 -12.51
CA ASN A 260 25.08 -10.86 -11.63
C ASN A 260 26.23 -10.13 -12.35
N TRP A 261 26.50 -10.51 -13.58
CA TRP A 261 27.55 -9.88 -14.39
C TRP A 261 27.22 -8.43 -14.76
N ALA A 262 25.98 -8.14 -15.19
CA ALA A 262 25.59 -6.82 -15.67
C ALA A 262 25.41 -5.82 -14.51
N ILE A 263 24.75 -6.21 -13.41
CA ILE A 263 24.55 -5.37 -12.23
C ILE A 263 25.91 -5.08 -11.56
N GLY A 264 26.78 -6.10 -11.48
CA GLY A 264 28.13 -5.93 -10.94
C GLY A 264 28.98 -4.89 -11.67
N ALA A 265 28.69 -4.65 -12.95
CA ALA A 265 29.38 -3.61 -13.73
C ALA A 265 28.95 -2.17 -13.39
N TYR A 266 27.75 -1.97 -12.81
CA TYR A 266 27.23 -0.65 -12.45
C TYR A 266 26.37 -0.66 -11.17
N PRO A 267 26.98 -0.91 -10.00
CA PRO A 267 26.26 -1.15 -8.76
C PRO A 267 25.56 0.08 -8.14
N SER A 268 25.73 1.28 -8.72
CA SER A 268 25.09 2.51 -8.22
C SER A 268 23.70 2.77 -8.81
N ILE A 269 23.25 1.96 -9.77
CA ILE A 269 21.92 2.04 -10.38
C ILE A 269 20.97 1.11 -9.61
N LEU A 270 19.74 1.57 -9.40
CA LEU A 270 18.66 0.76 -8.81
C LEU A 270 18.15 -0.27 -9.84
N PHE A 271 18.08 -1.54 -9.44
CA PHE A 271 17.49 -2.61 -10.24
C PHE A 271 16.27 -3.21 -9.55
N VAL A 272 15.13 -3.14 -10.22
CA VAL A 272 13.87 -3.72 -9.79
C VAL A 272 13.47 -4.84 -10.74
N ALA A 273 13.31 -6.07 -10.24
CA ALA A 273 12.99 -7.22 -11.07
C ALA A 273 11.51 -7.59 -11.02
N GLU A 274 10.96 -7.88 -12.18
CA GLU A 274 9.71 -8.61 -12.31
C GLU A 274 10.01 -10.11 -12.26
N VAL A 275 9.68 -10.74 -11.12
CA VAL A 275 9.85 -12.17 -10.87
C VAL A 275 8.58 -12.69 -10.23
N TYR A 276 7.94 -13.70 -10.83
CA TYR A 276 6.68 -14.25 -10.35
C TYR A 276 6.84 -15.57 -9.60
N ASN A 277 7.89 -16.34 -9.89
CA ASN A 277 8.13 -17.60 -9.20
C ASN A 277 8.81 -17.37 -7.85
N PRO A 278 8.14 -17.57 -6.69
CA PRO A 278 8.74 -17.34 -5.37
C PRO A 278 9.96 -18.23 -5.09
N MET A 279 10.07 -19.39 -5.75
CA MET A 279 11.22 -20.28 -5.60
C MET A 279 12.49 -19.71 -6.23
N GLU A 280 12.34 -18.76 -7.17
CA GLU A 280 13.44 -18.10 -7.85
C GLU A 280 13.87 -16.79 -7.17
N TYR A 281 13.08 -16.22 -6.25
CA TYR A 281 13.36 -14.92 -5.61
C TYR A 281 14.80 -14.83 -5.11
N ARG A 282 15.28 -15.85 -4.41
CA ARG A 282 16.63 -15.87 -3.85
C ARG A 282 17.71 -15.75 -4.91
N HIS A 283 17.54 -16.41 -6.05
CA HIS A 283 18.52 -16.39 -7.14
C HIS A 283 18.70 -14.97 -7.71
N TYR A 284 17.60 -14.20 -7.81
CA TYR A 284 17.66 -12.83 -8.35
C TYR A 284 18.14 -11.82 -7.29
N VAL A 285 17.84 -12.02 -6.02
CA VAL A 285 18.45 -11.24 -4.94
C VAL A 285 19.97 -11.47 -4.91
N ASP A 286 20.41 -12.72 -4.98
CA ASP A 286 21.86 -13.08 -4.98
C ASP A 286 22.55 -12.60 -6.29
N ALA A 287 21.81 -12.44 -7.38
CA ALA A 287 22.32 -11.84 -8.61
C ALA A 287 22.52 -10.31 -8.52
N GLY A 288 22.00 -9.65 -7.49
CA GLY A 288 22.25 -8.24 -7.18
C GLY A 288 21.06 -7.30 -7.36
N PHE A 289 19.85 -7.80 -7.62
CA PHE A 289 18.67 -6.95 -7.65
C PHE A 289 18.40 -6.31 -6.28
N ASP A 290 18.10 -5.02 -6.30
CA ASP A 290 17.72 -4.29 -5.09
C ASP A 290 16.33 -4.70 -4.62
N TYR A 291 15.36 -4.80 -5.56
CA TYR A 291 13.99 -5.16 -5.26
C TYR A 291 13.39 -6.11 -6.30
N LEU A 292 12.50 -6.98 -5.82
CA LEU A 292 11.69 -7.90 -6.61
C LEU A 292 10.20 -7.66 -6.32
N TYR A 293 9.34 -7.82 -7.32
CA TYR A 293 7.89 -7.87 -7.12
C TYR A 293 7.51 -9.03 -6.20
N ASP A 294 6.78 -8.77 -5.11
CA ASP A 294 6.14 -9.83 -4.32
C ASP A 294 4.69 -10.04 -4.81
N LYS A 295 4.57 -10.54 -6.05
CA LYS A 295 3.28 -10.75 -6.70
C LYS A 295 2.55 -11.96 -6.13
N VAL A 296 3.16 -13.13 -6.19
CA VAL A 296 2.55 -14.40 -5.77
C VAL A 296 2.44 -14.51 -4.25
N GLY A 297 3.35 -13.86 -3.50
CA GLY A 297 3.29 -13.79 -2.04
C GLY A 297 2.29 -12.72 -1.55
N MET A 298 2.78 -11.50 -1.38
CA MET A 298 2.00 -10.44 -0.72
C MET A 298 0.84 -9.91 -1.57
N TYR A 299 1.03 -9.66 -2.87
CA TYR A 299 -0.05 -9.14 -3.70
C TYR A 299 -1.25 -10.09 -3.76
N ASP A 300 -1.04 -11.38 -4.07
CA ASP A 300 -2.12 -12.36 -4.15
C ASP A 300 -2.82 -12.56 -2.79
N THR A 301 -2.04 -12.51 -1.70
CA THR A 301 -2.60 -12.56 -0.34
C THR A 301 -3.49 -11.36 -0.06
N MET A 302 -3.01 -10.14 -0.33
CA MET A 302 -3.79 -8.92 -0.10
C MET A 302 -5.06 -8.89 -0.95
N ARG A 303 -4.97 -9.30 -2.23
CA ARG A 303 -6.14 -9.42 -3.10
C ARG A 303 -7.19 -10.35 -2.48
N ASN A 304 -6.79 -11.52 -2.02
CA ASN A 304 -7.70 -12.47 -1.39
C ASN A 304 -8.30 -11.94 -0.07
N VAL A 305 -7.51 -11.24 0.73
CA VAL A 305 -8.00 -10.63 1.98
C VAL A 305 -9.00 -9.50 1.69
N ILE A 306 -8.69 -8.60 0.75
CA ILE A 306 -9.59 -7.52 0.34
C ILE A 306 -10.93 -8.08 -0.15
N CYS A 307 -10.89 -9.10 -1.00
CA CYS A 307 -12.09 -9.74 -1.56
C CYS A 307 -12.83 -10.65 -0.56
N GLY A 308 -12.33 -10.85 0.66
CA GLY A 308 -12.94 -11.71 1.68
C GLY A 308 -12.72 -13.21 1.47
N ASN A 309 -11.83 -13.60 0.55
CA ASN A 309 -11.53 -15.00 0.22
C ASN A 309 -10.51 -15.64 1.19
N SER A 310 -9.79 -14.84 1.95
CA SER A 310 -8.79 -15.29 2.93
C SER A 310 -8.83 -14.46 4.20
N PRO A 311 -8.50 -15.06 5.36
CA PRO A 311 -8.36 -14.32 6.61
C PRO A 311 -7.09 -13.47 6.60
N THR A 312 -7.09 -12.40 7.39
CA THR A 312 -5.95 -11.48 7.56
C THR A 312 -4.69 -12.15 8.12
N SER A 313 -4.83 -13.27 8.81
CA SER A 313 -3.69 -14.08 9.28
C SER A 313 -2.78 -14.57 8.13
N GLN A 314 -3.29 -14.64 6.90
CA GLN A 314 -2.47 -14.99 5.73
C GLN A 314 -1.44 -13.91 5.39
N ILE A 315 -1.65 -12.67 5.81
CA ILE A 315 -0.64 -11.59 5.69
C ILE A 315 0.63 -11.96 6.46
N THR A 316 0.45 -12.49 7.68
CA THR A 316 1.58 -13.01 8.50
C THR A 316 2.32 -14.14 7.77
N THR A 317 1.59 -15.10 7.21
CA THR A 317 2.19 -16.20 6.43
C THR A 317 2.97 -15.67 5.23
N ALA A 318 2.44 -14.68 4.52
CA ALA A 318 3.08 -14.12 3.32
C ALA A 318 4.43 -13.43 3.65
N TRP A 319 4.47 -12.56 4.68
CA TRP A 319 5.72 -11.91 5.01
C TRP A 319 6.75 -12.86 5.64
N GLN A 320 6.32 -13.88 6.40
CA GLN A 320 7.22 -14.89 6.97
C GLN A 320 7.90 -15.73 5.88
N TRP A 321 7.22 -15.98 4.78
CA TRP A 321 7.79 -16.73 3.66
C TRP A 321 9.03 -16.05 3.07
N VAL A 322 9.02 -14.73 2.97
CA VAL A 322 10.13 -13.93 2.42
C VAL A 322 11.02 -13.32 3.49
N ASP A 323 10.82 -13.64 4.77
CA ASP A 323 11.53 -13.00 5.87
C ASP A 323 13.07 -12.95 5.70
N PRO A 324 13.76 -13.98 5.19
CA PRO A 324 15.21 -13.93 4.95
C PRO A 324 15.64 -12.92 3.87
N ILE A 325 14.73 -12.50 2.99
CA ILE A 325 14.99 -11.56 1.88
C ILE A 325 13.99 -10.41 1.87
N HIS A 326 13.31 -10.17 2.99
CA HIS A 326 12.21 -9.20 3.06
C HIS A 326 12.62 -7.78 2.65
N ASP A 327 13.86 -7.37 2.89
CA ASP A 327 14.35 -6.04 2.52
C ASP A 327 14.43 -5.82 1.00
N HIS A 328 14.33 -6.90 0.23
CA HIS A 328 14.35 -6.88 -1.23
C HIS A 328 12.97 -6.98 -1.88
N MET A 329 11.87 -6.96 -1.12
CA MET A 329 10.53 -7.08 -1.68
C MET A 329 9.91 -5.71 -1.98
N LEU A 330 9.35 -5.57 -3.18
CA LEU A 330 8.52 -4.44 -3.57
C LEU A 330 7.05 -4.83 -3.49
N TYR A 331 6.27 -4.06 -2.74
CA TYR A 331 4.84 -4.29 -2.57
C TYR A 331 4.01 -3.37 -3.47
N PHE A 332 2.86 -3.85 -3.90
CA PHE A 332 1.91 -3.11 -4.73
C PHE A 332 0.51 -3.72 -4.62
N LEU A 333 -0.52 -2.98 -5.02
CA LEU A 333 -1.90 -3.46 -5.15
C LEU A 333 -2.41 -3.38 -6.58
N GLU A 334 -1.80 -2.55 -7.40
CA GLU A 334 -2.05 -2.40 -8.83
C GLU A 334 -0.75 -2.26 -9.61
N ASN A 335 -0.75 -2.72 -10.84
CA ASN A 335 0.21 -2.38 -11.88
C ASN A 335 -0.50 -2.44 -13.24
N HIS A 336 0.25 -2.25 -14.32
CA HIS A 336 -0.30 -2.24 -15.67
C HIS A 336 -0.72 -3.62 -16.21
N ASP A 337 -0.36 -4.71 -15.54
CA ASP A 337 -0.73 -6.10 -15.89
C ASP A 337 -1.89 -6.63 -15.05
N GLU A 338 -2.12 -6.06 -13.88
CA GLU A 338 -3.15 -6.51 -12.95
C GLU A 338 -4.41 -5.65 -13.04
N GLN A 339 -5.52 -6.21 -12.60
CA GLN A 339 -6.80 -5.51 -12.57
C GLN A 339 -6.77 -4.38 -11.55
N ARG A 340 -7.42 -3.26 -11.90
CA ARG A 340 -7.61 -2.14 -10.98
C ARG A 340 -8.37 -2.60 -9.74
N VAL A 341 -7.97 -2.13 -8.58
CA VAL A 341 -8.63 -2.45 -7.29
C VAL A 341 -10.11 -2.10 -7.32
N ALA A 342 -10.47 -0.94 -7.88
CA ALA A 342 -11.84 -0.47 -7.95
C ALA A 342 -12.68 -1.13 -9.05
N SER A 343 -12.11 -2.04 -9.87
CA SER A 343 -12.83 -2.76 -10.90
C SER A 343 -13.79 -3.80 -10.33
N ASP A 344 -14.81 -4.17 -11.10
CA ASP A 344 -15.73 -5.26 -10.75
C ASP A 344 -15.03 -6.64 -10.69
N PHE A 345 -13.82 -6.74 -11.23
CA PHE A 345 -12.99 -7.95 -11.23
C PHE A 345 -12.07 -8.08 -10.01
N PHE A 346 -12.03 -7.08 -9.14
CA PHE A 346 -11.23 -7.09 -7.93
C PHE A 346 -12.13 -6.74 -6.72
N ALA A 347 -12.04 -5.55 -6.16
CA ALA A 347 -12.79 -5.16 -4.95
C ALA A 347 -14.11 -4.43 -5.25
N GLY A 348 -14.27 -3.89 -6.46
CA GLY A 348 -15.43 -3.09 -6.87
C GLY A 348 -15.50 -1.68 -6.27
N ASP A 349 -14.75 -1.43 -5.21
CA ASP A 349 -14.63 -0.16 -4.50
C ASP A 349 -13.20 0.04 -4.02
N ALA A 350 -12.61 1.19 -4.35
CA ALA A 350 -11.23 1.52 -3.99
C ALA A 350 -11.00 1.63 -2.48
N PHE A 351 -11.99 2.09 -1.72
CA PHE A 351 -11.87 2.22 -0.26
C PHE A 351 -11.74 0.87 0.45
N ARG A 352 -12.27 -0.20 -0.11
CA ARG A 352 -12.10 -1.55 0.46
C ARG A 352 -10.65 -2.00 0.53
N ALA A 353 -9.80 -1.47 -0.33
CA ALA A 353 -8.36 -1.77 -0.34
C ALA A 353 -7.53 -0.80 0.50
N TYR A 354 -8.11 0.25 1.08
CA TYR A 354 -7.36 1.20 1.89
C TYR A 354 -6.62 0.55 3.06
N PRO A 355 -7.19 -0.39 3.84
CA PRO A 355 -6.45 -1.10 4.88
C PRO A 355 -5.23 -1.87 4.34
N ALA A 356 -5.35 -2.49 3.16
CA ALA A 356 -4.25 -3.19 2.53
C ALA A 356 -3.13 -2.25 2.08
N PHE A 357 -3.49 -1.07 1.55
CA PHE A 357 -2.53 -0.03 1.23
C PHE A 357 -1.75 0.43 2.46
N VAL A 358 -2.43 0.69 3.57
CA VAL A 358 -1.81 1.11 4.84
C VAL A 358 -0.86 0.02 5.35
N VAL A 359 -1.31 -1.23 5.40
CA VAL A 359 -0.49 -2.36 5.88
C VAL A 359 0.75 -2.52 5.01
N ASN A 360 0.61 -2.60 3.70
CA ASN A 360 1.75 -2.78 2.78
C ASN A 360 2.74 -1.63 2.81
N THR A 361 2.27 -0.40 3.03
CA THR A 361 3.13 0.79 3.03
C THR A 361 3.88 0.96 4.34
N LEU A 362 3.29 0.56 5.48
CA LEU A 362 3.83 0.85 6.82
C LEU A 362 4.43 -0.37 7.52
N MET A 363 4.14 -1.60 7.04
CA MET A 363 4.55 -2.83 7.73
C MET A 363 6.08 -3.01 7.76
N ARG A 364 6.74 -2.68 6.67
CA ARG A 364 8.21 -2.80 6.51
C ARG A 364 8.78 -1.50 5.95
N SER A 365 10.10 -1.43 5.85
CA SER A 365 10.79 -0.30 5.18
C SER A 365 10.89 -0.49 3.65
N ASN A 366 10.16 -1.45 3.12
CA ASN A 366 10.12 -1.80 1.71
C ASN A 366 9.47 -0.69 0.87
N PRO A 367 9.86 -0.54 -0.40
CA PRO A 367 9.16 0.34 -1.31
C PRO A 367 7.74 -0.18 -1.59
N PHE A 368 6.82 0.76 -1.74
CA PHE A 368 5.47 0.51 -2.22
C PHE A 368 5.26 1.22 -3.56
N MET A 369 4.78 0.49 -4.55
CA MET A 369 4.48 1.04 -5.87
C MET A 369 2.99 1.36 -5.97
N VAL A 370 2.68 2.61 -6.33
CA VAL A 370 1.31 3.07 -6.66
C VAL A 370 1.20 3.20 -8.17
N TYR A 371 0.26 2.49 -8.77
CA TYR A 371 -0.04 2.62 -10.18
C TYR A 371 -0.87 3.88 -10.42
N ALA A 372 -0.47 4.70 -11.39
CA ALA A 372 -1.12 5.98 -11.67
C ALA A 372 -2.64 5.86 -11.85
N GLY A 373 -3.40 6.59 -11.03
CA GLY A 373 -4.87 6.52 -10.96
C GLY A 373 -5.39 5.67 -9.80
N GLN A 374 -4.57 4.82 -9.18
CA GLN A 374 -4.95 4.01 -8.02
C GLN A 374 -5.40 4.91 -6.86
N GLU A 375 -4.69 6.01 -6.63
CA GLU A 375 -4.97 6.99 -5.59
C GLU A 375 -6.27 7.79 -5.80
N TYR A 376 -6.86 7.66 -6.98
CA TYR A 376 -8.16 8.27 -7.33
C TYR A 376 -9.26 7.22 -7.51
N GLY A 377 -8.96 5.94 -7.33
CA GLY A 377 -9.93 4.86 -7.51
C GLY A 377 -10.28 4.58 -8.98
N GLU A 378 -9.30 4.71 -9.88
CA GLU A 378 -9.48 4.35 -11.29
C GLU A 378 -9.98 2.91 -11.43
N ARG A 379 -10.99 2.70 -12.28
CA ARG A 379 -11.67 1.40 -12.37
C ARG A 379 -11.22 0.52 -13.52
N GLY A 380 -10.77 1.09 -14.66
CA GLY A 380 -10.45 0.32 -15.85
C GLY A 380 -11.65 -0.50 -16.36
N MET A 381 -12.87 0.08 -16.28
CA MET A 381 -14.12 -0.60 -16.58
C MET A 381 -14.79 -0.12 -17.88
N ASP A 382 -14.08 0.66 -18.65
CA ASP A 382 -14.49 1.06 -19.99
C ASP A 382 -14.18 -0.04 -21.01
N ALA A 383 -14.70 0.06 -22.23
CA ALA A 383 -14.36 -0.84 -23.32
C ALA A 383 -13.02 -0.39 -23.94
N GLU A 384 -11.91 -0.79 -23.31
CA GLU A 384 -10.57 -0.28 -23.59
C GLU A 384 -9.88 -1.08 -24.69
N GLY A 385 -10.06 -0.71 -25.94
CA GLY A 385 -9.26 -1.14 -27.06
C GLY A 385 -8.99 -2.64 -27.15
N PHE A 386 -7.73 -3.00 -27.36
CA PHE A 386 -7.27 -4.39 -27.53
C PHE A 386 -7.54 -5.27 -26.27
N SER A 387 -7.44 -4.71 -25.08
CA SER A 387 -7.66 -5.44 -23.83
C SER A 387 -9.14 -5.76 -23.57
N GLY A 388 -10.06 -5.01 -24.17
CA GLY A 388 -11.49 -5.14 -23.88
C GLY A 388 -11.87 -4.63 -22.48
N LYS A 389 -13.01 -5.12 -21.96
CA LYS A 389 -13.51 -4.75 -20.64
C LYS A 389 -13.16 -5.82 -19.62
N ASP A 390 -11.99 -5.75 -19.02
CA ASP A 390 -11.46 -6.75 -18.10
C ASP A 390 -10.96 -6.21 -16.75
N GLY A 391 -11.18 -4.92 -16.48
CA GLY A 391 -10.73 -4.26 -15.24
C GLY A 391 -9.29 -3.76 -15.28
N ARG A 392 -8.65 -3.79 -16.45
CA ARG A 392 -7.31 -3.25 -16.67
C ARG A 392 -7.38 -1.96 -17.48
N THR A 393 -6.51 -1.01 -17.17
CA THR A 393 -6.25 0.10 -18.08
C THR A 393 -5.38 -0.41 -19.22
N THR A 394 -5.81 -0.22 -20.48
CA THR A 394 -5.03 -0.72 -21.63
C THR A 394 -3.64 -0.09 -21.72
N ILE A 395 -2.66 -0.91 -22.08
CA ILE A 395 -1.29 -0.46 -22.40
C ILE A 395 -1.00 -0.50 -23.91
N PHE A 396 -1.98 -0.98 -24.70
CA PHE A 396 -1.83 -1.22 -26.15
C PHE A 396 -2.47 -0.15 -27.01
N ASP A 397 -3.25 0.74 -26.42
CA ASP A 397 -4.05 1.73 -27.12
C ASP A 397 -3.83 3.13 -26.57
N TYR A 398 -4.13 4.14 -27.40
CA TYR A 398 -4.17 5.55 -26.99
C TYR A 398 -5.43 5.76 -26.16
N TRP A 399 -5.27 5.79 -24.84
CA TRP A 399 -6.38 5.81 -23.90
C TRP A 399 -6.16 6.82 -22.78
N THR A 400 -7.12 7.66 -22.50
CA THR A 400 -7.08 8.58 -21.37
C THR A 400 -7.49 7.85 -20.10
N VAL A 401 -6.77 8.11 -19.01
CA VAL A 401 -7.19 7.75 -17.65
C VAL A 401 -7.99 8.92 -17.09
N PRO A 402 -9.34 8.81 -16.98
CA PRO A 402 -10.19 9.96 -16.66
C PRO A 402 -9.91 10.61 -15.33
N SER A 403 -9.59 9.83 -14.31
CA SER A 403 -9.24 10.33 -12.97
C SER A 403 -7.95 11.17 -12.97
N LEU A 404 -6.94 10.78 -13.75
CA LEU A 404 -5.70 11.56 -13.90
C LEU A 404 -5.97 12.88 -14.67
N TYR A 405 -6.84 12.86 -15.67
CA TYR A 405 -7.24 14.07 -16.35
C TYR A 405 -7.92 15.05 -15.38
N ARG A 406 -8.86 14.57 -14.56
CA ARG A 406 -9.52 15.39 -13.53
C ARG A 406 -8.55 15.92 -12.49
N ALA A 407 -7.56 15.12 -12.08
CA ALA A 407 -6.59 15.51 -11.05
C ALA A 407 -5.61 16.57 -11.53
N TYR A 408 -5.04 16.41 -12.73
CA TYR A 408 -3.88 17.19 -13.17
C TYR A 408 -4.17 18.21 -14.26
N VAL A 409 -5.28 18.09 -14.98
CA VAL A 409 -5.63 18.98 -16.09
C VAL A 409 -6.82 19.86 -15.74
N ASP A 410 -7.93 19.24 -15.33
CA ASP A 410 -9.22 19.93 -15.17
C ASP A 410 -9.47 20.41 -13.73
N ASN A 411 -8.76 19.88 -12.73
CA ASN A 411 -8.96 20.14 -11.30
C ASN A 411 -10.42 19.90 -10.86
N SER A 412 -11.03 18.83 -11.33
CA SER A 412 -12.44 18.49 -11.14
C SER A 412 -12.64 17.12 -10.48
N LEU A 413 -11.77 16.74 -9.55
CA LEU A 413 -11.94 15.52 -8.77
C LEU A 413 -13.30 15.51 -8.07
N SER A 414 -13.96 14.36 -8.05
CA SER A 414 -15.12 14.13 -7.20
C SER A 414 -14.75 14.15 -5.72
N GLU A 415 -15.75 14.22 -4.83
CA GLU A 415 -15.51 14.18 -3.38
C GLU A 415 -14.81 12.88 -2.97
N ASP A 416 -15.20 11.74 -3.53
CA ASP A 416 -14.58 10.44 -3.22
C ASP A 416 -13.15 10.33 -3.76
N GLU A 417 -12.89 10.80 -4.98
CA GLU A 417 -11.54 10.85 -5.54
C GLU A 417 -10.62 11.73 -4.70
N ALA A 418 -11.08 12.92 -4.30
CA ALA A 418 -10.32 13.84 -3.47
C ALA A 418 -10.08 13.26 -2.05
N ARG A 419 -11.08 12.59 -1.48
CA ARG A 419 -10.96 11.92 -0.19
C ARG A 419 -9.95 10.78 -0.23
N LEU A 420 -10.01 9.93 -1.26
CA LEU A 420 -9.07 8.83 -1.42
C LEU A 420 -7.63 9.32 -1.62
N ASP A 421 -7.43 10.34 -2.46
CA ASP A 421 -6.14 10.99 -2.67
C ASP A 421 -5.56 11.56 -1.37
N ALA A 422 -6.38 12.20 -0.55
CA ALA A 422 -5.98 12.72 0.75
C ALA A 422 -5.51 11.59 1.71
N LEU A 423 -6.23 10.46 1.73
CA LEU A 423 -5.86 9.28 2.52
C LEU A 423 -4.53 8.69 2.05
N TYR A 424 -4.35 8.48 0.74
CA TYR A 424 -3.09 8.01 0.16
C TYR A 424 -1.94 8.96 0.50
N THR A 425 -2.14 10.24 0.27
CA THR A 425 -1.13 11.29 0.56
C THR A 425 -0.70 11.25 2.02
N ARG A 426 -1.65 11.12 2.96
CA ARG A 426 -1.34 11.06 4.39
C ARG A 426 -0.48 9.85 4.74
N ILE A 427 -0.80 8.67 4.22
CA ILE A 427 -0.02 7.45 4.48
C ILE A 427 1.38 7.54 3.87
N LEU A 428 1.50 8.01 2.63
CA LEU A 428 2.80 8.19 1.97
C LEU A 428 3.69 9.20 2.73
N GLN A 429 3.09 10.28 3.25
CA GLN A 429 3.80 11.25 4.08
C GLN A 429 4.26 10.65 5.41
N ILE A 430 3.43 9.83 6.06
CA ILE A 430 3.82 9.08 7.26
C ILE A 430 5.00 8.17 6.94
N ALA A 431 4.90 7.35 5.88
CA ALA A 431 5.96 6.44 5.47
C ALA A 431 7.30 7.15 5.20
N SER A 432 7.25 8.35 4.61
CA SER A 432 8.46 9.12 4.24
C SER A 432 9.06 9.93 5.38
N LYS A 433 8.31 10.23 6.44
CA LYS A 433 8.74 11.15 7.53
C LYS A 433 9.03 10.43 8.84
N GLU A 434 8.28 9.33 9.12
CA GLU A 434 8.36 8.68 10.43
C GLU A 434 9.47 7.64 10.47
N LYS A 435 10.40 7.81 11.41
CA LYS A 435 11.54 6.90 11.59
C LYS A 435 11.10 5.49 11.98
N ALA A 436 10.02 5.37 12.74
CA ALA A 436 9.45 4.08 13.07
C ALA A 436 9.15 3.24 11.82
N VAL A 437 8.78 3.87 10.68
CA VAL A 437 8.53 3.17 9.41
C VAL A 437 9.82 2.99 8.60
N SER A 438 10.60 4.07 8.39
CA SER A 438 11.76 4.04 7.50
C SER A 438 12.97 3.27 8.06
N GLU A 439 13.15 3.27 9.37
CA GLU A 439 14.33 2.71 10.06
C GLU A 439 13.94 1.69 11.14
N GLY A 440 12.64 1.58 11.48
CA GLY A 440 12.18 0.88 12.67
C GLY A 440 12.10 -0.64 12.51
N GLN A 441 12.15 -1.31 13.66
CA GLN A 441 11.87 -2.73 13.77
C GLN A 441 10.37 -2.98 13.62
N PHE A 442 10.02 -4.09 12.98
CA PHE A 442 8.66 -4.58 12.83
C PHE A 442 8.34 -5.64 13.88
N PHE A 443 7.13 -5.61 14.43
CA PHE A 443 6.62 -6.65 15.31
C PHE A 443 5.16 -6.95 15.00
N ASP A 444 4.90 -8.17 14.54
CA ASP A 444 3.56 -8.67 14.24
C ASP A 444 2.82 -8.99 15.55
N LEU A 445 1.60 -8.48 15.70
CA LEU A 445 0.77 -8.70 16.89
C LEU A 445 -0.28 -9.80 16.69
N MET A 446 -0.34 -10.44 15.52
CA MET A 446 -1.42 -11.37 15.18
C MET A 446 -1.40 -12.65 16.01
N TYR A 447 -0.25 -13.16 16.40
CA TYR A 447 -0.14 -14.44 17.13
C TYR A 447 -0.76 -14.40 18.53
N VAL A 448 -0.84 -13.22 19.18
CA VAL A 448 -1.51 -13.03 20.48
C VAL A 448 -2.93 -12.49 20.35
N ASN A 449 -3.30 -12.00 19.17
CA ASN A 449 -4.59 -11.43 18.85
C ASN A 449 -5.37 -12.36 17.91
N GLY A 450 -5.47 -13.65 18.25
CA GLY A 450 -6.10 -14.67 17.41
C GLY A 450 -7.55 -14.37 16.99
N HIS A 451 -8.25 -13.52 17.74
CA HIS A 451 -9.59 -13.02 17.37
C HIS A 451 -9.57 -12.08 16.15
N PHE A 452 -8.39 -11.57 15.73
CA PHE A 452 -8.21 -10.76 14.52
C PHE A 452 -7.99 -11.60 13.25
N ALA A 453 -7.79 -12.89 13.36
CA ALA A 453 -7.38 -13.76 12.26
C ALA A 453 -8.32 -13.78 11.04
N SER A 454 -9.56 -13.25 11.17
CA SER A 454 -10.50 -13.14 10.06
C SER A 454 -10.35 -11.84 9.27
N ARG A 455 -10.53 -10.69 9.92
CA ARG A 455 -10.72 -9.41 9.23
C ARG A 455 -9.91 -8.23 9.77
N GLN A 456 -9.17 -8.37 10.87
CA GLN A 456 -8.33 -7.32 11.41
C GLN A 456 -6.85 -7.71 11.35
N TYR A 457 -5.98 -6.71 11.24
CA TYR A 457 -4.54 -6.89 11.28
C TYR A 457 -3.89 -5.80 12.11
N ALA A 458 -2.96 -6.17 13.00
CA ALA A 458 -2.28 -5.21 13.84
C ALA A 458 -0.79 -5.51 13.97
N PHE A 459 0.02 -4.46 14.02
CA PHE A 459 1.47 -4.57 14.18
C PHE A 459 2.06 -3.31 14.82
N LEU A 460 3.29 -3.45 15.33
CA LEU A 460 4.11 -2.36 15.84
C LEU A 460 5.29 -2.07 14.90
N ARG A 461 5.67 -0.80 14.86
CA ARG A 461 6.92 -0.31 14.30
C ARG A 461 7.63 0.51 15.36
N LYS A 462 8.95 0.34 15.54
CA LYS A 462 9.69 1.11 16.54
C LYS A 462 11.10 1.46 16.07
N ALA A 463 11.45 2.75 16.16
CA ALA A 463 12.80 3.25 16.00
C ALA A 463 13.11 4.23 17.15
N ASN A 464 14.17 3.97 17.92
CA ASN A 464 14.56 4.78 19.07
C ASN A 464 13.37 4.99 20.04
N ASP A 465 12.99 6.24 20.31
CA ASP A 465 11.88 6.61 21.20
C ASP A 465 10.55 6.76 20.48
N GLU A 466 10.49 6.48 19.18
CA GLU A 466 9.28 6.52 18.37
C GLU A 466 8.72 5.13 18.16
N MET A 467 7.48 4.91 18.56
CA MET A 467 6.74 3.66 18.28
C MET A 467 5.43 3.98 17.59
N MET A 468 5.06 3.16 16.64
CA MET A 468 3.76 3.24 15.97
C MET A 468 3.00 1.93 16.16
N LEU A 469 1.73 2.02 16.54
CA LEU A 469 0.75 0.94 16.48
C LEU A 469 -0.15 1.19 15.28
N VAL A 470 -0.21 0.22 14.37
CA VAL A 470 -1.12 0.23 13.22
C VAL A 470 -2.16 -0.85 13.42
N VAL A 471 -3.44 -0.48 13.27
CA VAL A 471 -4.58 -1.41 13.35
C VAL A 471 -5.43 -1.21 12.11
N ALA A 472 -5.58 -2.26 11.32
CA ALA A 472 -6.34 -2.27 10.07
C ALA A 472 -7.60 -3.13 10.20
N ASN A 473 -8.73 -2.62 9.71
CA ASN A 473 -10.00 -3.34 9.67
C ASN A 473 -10.44 -3.56 8.22
N PHE A 474 -10.47 -4.81 7.80
CA PHE A 474 -10.93 -5.25 6.47
C PHE A 474 -12.40 -5.67 6.45
N ALA A 475 -13.12 -5.54 7.57
CA ALA A 475 -14.55 -5.80 7.65
C ALA A 475 -15.38 -4.61 7.14
N ASP A 476 -16.63 -4.87 6.79
CA ASP A 476 -17.60 -3.80 6.44
C ASP A 476 -18.07 -3.02 7.68
N GLU A 477 -18.03 -3.64 8.86
CA GLU A 477 -18.55 -3.09 10.12
C GLU A 477 -17.47 -2.36 10.92
N ASP A 478 -17.90 -1.34 11.65
CA ASP A 478 -17.10 -0.70 12.68
C ASP A 478 -16.86 -1.65 13.84
N ILE A 479 -15.65 -1.65 14.39
CA ILE A 479 -15.29 -2.53 15.49
C ILE A 479 -14.52 -1.80 16.59
N THR A 480 -14.58 -2.33 17.80
CA THR A 480 -13.65 -2.00 18.88
C THR A 480 -12.67 -3.16 19.06
N CYS A 481 -11.41 -2.91 18.72
CA CYS A 481 -10.34 -3.89 18.87
C CYS A 481 -9.66 -3.76 20.23
N LYS A 482 -9.57 -4.86 20.98
CA LYS A 482 -8.62 -5.00 22.08
C LYS A 482 -7.31 -5.52 21.52
N VAL A 483 -6.35 -4.64 21.30
CA VAL A 483 -5.03 -5.00 20.75
C VAL A 483 -4.09 -5.34 21.89
N VAL A 484 -3.81 -6.62 22.10
CA VAL A 484 -2.87 -7.09 23.11
C VAL A 484 -1.45 -6.89 22.61
N ILE A 485 -0.59 -6.31 23.45
CA ILE A 485 0.84 -6.16 23.23
C ILE A 485 1.54 -7.10 24.21
N PRO A 486 2.13 -8.22 23.76
CA PRO A 486 2.66 -9.24 24.66
C PRO A 486 3.97 -8.80 25.32
N SER A 487 4.31 -9.39 26.47
CA SER A 487 5.58 -9.13 27.17
C SER A 487 6.79 -9.27 26.25
N HIS A 488 6.77 -10.25 25.35
CA HIS A 488 7.81 -10.43 24.34
C HIS A 488 8.01 -9.20 23.43
N ALA A 489 6.92 -8.46 23.08
CA ALA A 489 7.03 -7.23 22.32
C ALA A 489 7.71 -6.11 23.14
N PHE A 490 7.39 -6.02 24.45
CA PHE A 490 8.02 -5.07 25.36
C PHE A 490 9.53 -5.33 25.44
N ASP A 491 9.92 -6.58 25.63
CA ASP A 491 11.33 -6.97 25.72
C ASP A 491 12.07 -6.76 24.39
N PHE A 492 11.49 -7.24 23.28
CA PHE A 492 12.12 -7.19 21.96
C PHE A 492 12.28 -5.76 21.44
N LEU A 493 11.24 -4.93 21.58
CA LEU A 493 11.25 -3.54 21.13
C LEU A 493 11.79 -2.56 22.18
N GLY A 494 11.99 -2.99 23.42
CA GLY A 494 12.40 -2.12 24.53
C GLY A 494 11.32 -1.06 24.84
N ILE A 495 10.04 -1.48 24.93
CA ILE A 495 8.93 -0.59 25.28
C ILE A 495 8.92 -0.36 26.79
N PRO A 496 8.90 0.88 27.29
CA PRO A 496 8.92 1.14 28.71
C PRO A 496 7.58 0.80 29.38
N HIS A 497 7.64 0.18 30.58
CA HIS A 497 6.46 -0.09 31.41
C HIS A 497 6.01 1.16 32.15
N LYS A 498 5.44 2.13 31.44
CA LYS A 498 4.92 3.39 31.99
C LYS A 498 3.68 3.82 31.20
N ALA A 499 2.98 4.83 31.72
CA ALA A 499 1.99 5.52 30.92
C ALA A 499 2.66 6.34 29.81
N VAL A 500 2.19 6.21 28.59
CA VAL A 500 2.73 6.90 27.42
C VAL A 500 1.62 7.57 26.62
N GLU A 501 1.89 8.76 26.11
CA GLU A 501 0.96 9.44 25.20
C GLU A 501 1.14 8.93 23.78
N ALA A 502 0.04 8.87 23.05
CA ALA A 502 0.00 8.58 21.64
C ALA A 502 -0.82 9.62 20.88
N GLU A 503 -0.36 9.98 19.71
CA GLU A 503 -1.09 10.80 18.75
C GLU A 503 -1.75 9.90 17.71
N ASP A 504 -3.05 10.10 17.46
CA ASP A 504 -3.74 9.48 16.31
C ASP A 504 -3.32 10.23 15.05
N MET A 505 -2.51 9.58 14.23
CA MET A 505 -1.93 10.15 13.02
C MET A 505 -2.95 10.42 11.91
N LEU A 506 -4.15 9.84 11.99
CA LEU A 506 -5.23 10.00 11.00
C LEU A 506 -6.35 10.90 11.51
N GLY A 507 -6.76 10.72 12.78
CA GLY A 507 -7.86 11.45 13.38
C GLY A 507 -7.47 12.72 14.13
N GLY A 508 -6.17 12.94 14.39
CA GLY A 508 -5.65 14.12 15.10
C GLY A 508 -5.98 14.18 16.60
N GLY A 509 -6.45 13.08 17.17
CA GLY A 509 -6.69 12.94 18.61
C GLY A 509 -5.45 12.47 19.37
N ARG A 510 -5.50 12.53 20.70
CA ARG A 510 -4.48 11.97 21.58
C ARG A 510 -5.10 10.95 22.51
N MET A 511 -4.31 9.93 22.86
CA MET A 511 -4.68 8.94 23.85
C MET A 511 -3.49 8.65 24.77
N THR A 512 -3.76 8.07 25.93
CA THR A 512 -2.72 7.55 26.81
C THR A 512 -2.88 6.03 26.92
N ALA A 513 -1.80 5.30 26.67
CA ALA A 513 -1.71 3.87 27.00
C ALA A 513 -0.98 3.70 28.33
N ASP A 514 -1.57 2.98 29.26
CA ASP A 514 -0.95 2.69 30.56
C ASP A 514 -0.21 1.35 30.53
N PHE A 515 0.94 1.32 29.90
CA PHE A 515 1.78 0.13 29.80
C PHE A 515 2.42 -0.33 31.13
N LYS A 516 2.18 0.40 32.22
CA LYS A 516 2.54 -0.06 33.56
C LYS A 516 1.57 -1.10 34.10
N ASN A 517 0.28 -0.92 33.78
CA ASN A 517 -0.80 -1.74 34.34
C ASN A 517 -1.50 -2.58 33.28
N ASP A 518 -1.43 -2.20 32.01
CA ASP A 518 -2.14 -2.82 30.90
C ASP A 518 -1.17 -3.31 29.83
N ASP A 519 -1.47 -4.47 29.27
CA ASP A 519 -0.76 -5.10 28.14
C ASP A 519 -1.54 -4.98 26.84
N PHE A 520 -2.46 -4.01 26.74
CA PHE A 520 -3.31 -3.83 25.57
C PHE A 520 -3.68 -2.36 25.34
N VAL A 521 -4.13 -2.10 24.12
CA VAL A 521 -4.74 -0.82 23.71
C VAL A 521 -6.12 -1.11 23.13
N LEU A 522 -7.14 -0.32 23.52
CA LEU A 522 -8.46 -0.37 22.91
C LEU A 522 -8.52 0.62 21.76
N VAL A 523 -8.92 0.15 20.59
CA VAL A 523 -8.93 0.92 19.35
C VAL A 523 -10.26 0.77 18.63
N ASN A 524 -10.95 1.88 18.37
CA ASN A 524 -12.13 1.89 17.50
C ASN A 524 -11.70 2.10 16.06
N VAL A 525 -12.09 1.21 15.17
CA VAL A 525 -11.75 1.26 13.75
C VAL A 525 -13.01 1.08 12.91
N SER A 526 -13.27 2.02 12.03
CA SER A 526 -14.41 1.92 11.11
C SER A 526 -14.20 0.82 10.06
N GLY A 527 -15.30 0.42 9.42
CA GLY A 527 -15.22 -0.55 8.33
C GLY A 527 -14.31 -0.05 7.20
N HIS A 528 -13.47 -0.93 6.68
CA HIS A 528 -12.47 -0.64 5.64
C HIS A 528 -11.57 0.54 5.96
N ASP A 529 -11.17 0.71 7.22
CA ASP A 529 -10.34 1.82 7.69
C ASP A 529 -9.18 1.33 8.58
N CYS A 530 -8.35 2.26 8.99
CA CYS A 530 -7.19 2.02 9.86
C CYS A 530 -7.12 3.04 10.97
N ARG A 531 -6.38 2.68 12.04
CA ARG A 531 -5.87 3.61 13.04
C ARG A 531 -4.38 3.50 13.15
N ILE A 532 -3.73 4.63 13.31
CA ILE A 532 -2.28 4.72 13.43
C ILE A 532 -1.97 5.61 14.62
N PHE A 533 -1.43 5.01 15.68
CA PHE A 533 -1.05 5.73 16.89
C PHE A 533 0.47 5.85 16.96
N LYS A 534 0.96 7.06 17.05
CA LYS A 534 2.38 7.37 17.27
C LYS A 534 2.63 7.64 18.75
N PHE A 535 3.40 6.78 19.41
CA PHE A 535 3.82 6.90 20.81
C PHE A 535 5.19 7.56 20.88
N ASN A 536 5.33 8.52 21.79
CA ASN A 536 6.63 9.04 22.18
C ASN A 536 7.11 8.33 23.44
N LEU A 537 8.15 7.52 23.32
CA LEU A 537 8.70 6.70 24.41
C LEU A 537 9.88 7.38 25.15
N SER A 538 10.21 8.65 24.82
CA SER A 538 11.33 9.37 25.46
C SER A 538 11.21 9.40 26.97
N MET A 539 12.35 9.37 27.67
CA MET A 539 12.41 9.28 29.14
C MET A 539 11.93 10.56 29.84
N ASP A 540 11.82 11.67 29.12
CA ASP A 540 11.60 13.02 29.69
C ASP A 540 10.11 13.38 29.90
N THR A 541 9.17 12.49 29.59
CA THR A 541 7.75 12.72 29.78
C THR A 541 7.12 11.70 30.74
N ASP A 542 7.57 11.68 31.99
CA ASP A 542 6.73 11.13 33.06
C ASP A 542 5.53 12.07 33.24
N ILE A 543 4.35 11.62 32.79
CA ILE A 543 3.10 12.34 33.07
C ILE A 543 2.86 12.21 34.57
N VAL A 544 3.13 13.26 35.31
CA VAL A 544 2.90 13.31 36.76
C VAL A 544 1.43 13.68 36.99
N PHE A 545 0.64 12.69 37.41
CA PHE A 545 -0.70 12.94 37.98
C PHE A 545 -0.57 13.18 39.49
N ASN A 546 -1.52 13.91 40.06
CA ASN A 546 -1.62 14.06 41.50
C ASN A 546 -1.77 12.69 42.18
N GLU A 547 -1.02 12.46 43.25
CA GLU A 547 -1.08 11.18 44.00
C GLU A 547 -2.48 10.93 44.58
N HIS A 548 -2.96 9.70 44.44
CA HIS A 548 -4.21 9.25 45.01
C HIS A 548 -3.92 8.43 46.31
N ASN A 549 -4.30 8.97 47.45
CA ASN A 549 -3.91 8.46 48.79
C ASN A 549 -4.89 7.49 49.42
N LYS A 550 -5.67 6.69 48.66
CA LYS A 550 -6.63 5.71 49.25
C LYS A 550 -6.40 4.30 48.72
N GLU A 551 -6.58 3.31 49.59
CA GLU A 551 -6.66 1.92 49.19
C GLU A 551 -7.88 1.70 48.29
N GLU A 552 -7.70 1.36 47.05
CA GLU A 552 -8.71 1.31 46.02
C GLU A 552 -9.23 -0.09 45.79
N PHE A 553 -10.55 -0.21 45.55
CA PHE A 553 -11.18 -1.42 45.05
C PHE A 553 -11.80 -1.13 43.69
N PRO A 554 -11.07 -1.40 42.56
CA PRO A 554 -11.46 -1.00 41.22
C PRO A 554 -12.88 -1.39 40.79
N PRO A 555 -13.44 -2.59 41.15
CA PRO A 555 -14.80 -2.94 40.80
C PRO A 555 -15.83 -1.98 41.38
N ALA A 556 -15.74 -1.63 42.68
CA ALA A 556 -16.68 -0.71 43.31
C ALA A 556 -16.49 0.73 42.84
N HIS A 557 -15.30 1.12 42.46
CA HIS A 557 -15.00 2.44 41.91
C HIS A 557 -15.61 2.61 40.51
N THR A 558 -15.46 1.60 39.64
CA THR A 558 -16.11 1.62 38.31
C THR A 558 -17.64 1.59 38.46
N ALA A 559 -18.16 0.82 39.40
CA ALA A 559 -19.60 0.84 39.72
C ALA A 559 -20.09 2.23 40.19
N GLU A 560 -19.26 2.99 40.92
CA GLU A 560 -19.58 4.36 41.33
C GLU A 560 -19.78 5.29 40.11
N HIS A 561 -18.94 5.17 39.09
CA HIS A 561 -19.06 5.92 37.84
C HIS A 561 -20.38 5.60 37.13
N LEU A 562 -20.68 4.30 36.93
CA LEU A 562 -21.94 3.85 36.34
C LEU A 562 -23.14 4.34 37.12
N LEU A 563 -23.09 4.25 38.46
CA LEU A 563 -24.19 4.67 39.32
C LEU A 563 -24.43 6.18 39.25
N ASN A 564 -23.38 6.98 39.24
CA ASN A 564 -23.50 8.42 39.05
C ASN A 564 -24.22 8.75 37.74
N GLN A 565 -23.81 8.14 36.63
CA GLN A 565 -24.40 8.43 35.32
C GLN A 565 -25.84 7.90 35.23
N THR A 566 -26.12 6.75 35.85
CA THR A 566 -27.50 6.19 35.95
C THR A 566 -28.40 7.18 36.66
N MET A 567 -27.97 7.71 37.80
CA MET A 567 -28.76 8.68 38.59
C MET A 567 -28.97 9.99 37.82
N ILE A 568 -27.95 10.48 37.11
CA ILE A 568 -28.07 11.67 36.22
C ILE A 568 -29.12 11.42 35.14
N ARG A 569 -29.09 10.27 34.50
CA ARG A 569 -30.01 9.95 33.39
C ARG A 569 -31.44 9.70 33.88
N MET A 570 -31.63 9.09 35.05
CA MET A 570 -32.96 8.77 35.58
C MET A 570 -33.62 9.96 36.27
N PHE A 571 -32.86 10.78 36.98
CA PHE A 571 -33.40 11.83 37.85
C PHE A 571 -32.98 13.25 37.50
N GLY A 572 -32.14 13.45 36.46
CA GLY A 572 -31.64 14.78 36.06
C GLY A 572 -30.76 15.46 37.10
N CYS A 573 -30.28 14.72 38.08
CA CYS A 573 -29.51 15.28 39.21
C CYS A 573 -28.03 15.54 38.80
N GLU A 574 -27.33 16.29 39.66
CA GLU A 574 -25.86 16.43 39.51
C GLU A 574 -25.15 15.13 39.97
N ARG A 575 -23.94 14.95 39.45
CA ARG A 575 -23.05 13.87 39.92
C ARG A 575 -22.78 14.02 41.42
N SER A 576 -22.80 12.94 42.17
CA SER A 576 -22.63 12.95 43.62
C SER A 576 -21.29 13.58 44.04
N ARG A 577 -21.29 14.44 45.05
CA ARG A 577 -20.13 15.00 45.73
C ARG A 577 -19.75 14.27 47.02
N ASN A 578 -20.54 13.27 47.42
CA ASN A 578 -20.37 12.55 48.66
C ASN A 578 -20.46 11.04 48.43
N ALA A 579 -19.34 10.48 48.07
CA ALA A 579 -19.17 9.05 47.89
C ALA A 579 -18.07 8.50 48.81
N HIS A 580 -18.32 7.32 49.37
CA HIS A 580 -17.35 6.56 50.16
C HIS A 580 -17.33 5.12 49.63
N ILE A 581 -16.28 4.82 48.90
CA ILE A 581 -16.15 3.59 48.13
C ILE A 581 -15.20 2.64 48.85
N GLU A 582 -15.71 1.45 49.21
CA GLU A 582 -14.94 0.43 49.90
C GLU A 582 -15.28 -0.97 49.37
N ARG A 583 -14.38 -1.92 49.58
CA ARG A 583 -14.55 -3.32 49.14
C ARG A 583 -15.78 -4.01 49.78
N LYS A 584 -16.04 -3.78 51.08
CA LYS A 584 -17.11 -4.49 51.80
C LYS A 584 -18.46 -3.82 51.61
N LYS A 585 -18.53 -2.51 51.54
CA LYS A 585 -19.76 -1.73 51.49
C LYS A 585 -19.48 -0.30 51.06
N SER A 586 -20.07 0.11 49.97
CA SER A 586 -19.98 1.49 49.46
C SER A 586 -21.26 2.27 49.78
N LYS A 587 -21.12 3.60 49.90
CA LYS A 587 -22.24 4.52 50.09
C LYS A 587 -22.03 5.76 49.26
N ILE A 588 -23.12 6.24 48.62
CA ILE A 588 -23.13 7.41 47.78
C ILE A 588 -24.43 8.19 47.99
N SER A 589 -24.40 9.53 47.96
CA SER A 589 -25.56 10.36 48.18
C SER A 589 -25.78 11.33 47.03
N PHE A 590 -27.03 11.45 46.58
CA PHE A 590 -27.49 12.35 45.53
C PHE A 590 -28.48 13.36 46.05
N ILE A 591 -28.53 14.57 45.50
CA ILE A 591 -29.59 15.55 45.77
C ILE A 591 -30.64 15.38 44.66
N LEU A 592 -31.86 15.07 45.06
CA LEU A 592 -32.97 14.78 44.17
C LEU A 592 -34.18 15.67 44.44
N ASP A 593 -35.02 15.87 43.45
CA ASP A 593 -36.22 16.68 43.58
C ASP A 593 -37.34 15.97 44.35
N HIS A 594 -37.31 14.65 44.40
CA HIS A 594 -38.28 13.82 45.15
C HIS A 594 -37.59 12.54 45.67
N LYS A 595 -38.25 11.92 46.68
CA LYS A 595 -37.83 10.63 47.20
C LYS A 595 -38.13 9.55 46.14
N PRO A 596 -37.14 8.75 45.71
CA PRO A 596 -37.38 7.63 44.81
C PRO A 596 -38.37 6.60 45.41
N SER A 597 -39.28 6.14 44.58
CA SER A 597 -40.19 5.04 44.90
C SER A 597 -39.44 3.69 44.91
N ARG A 598 -40.05 2.67 45.53
CA ARG A 598 -39.46 1.31 45.49
C ARG A 598 -39.31 0.75 44.08
N LYS A 599 -40.13 1.20 43.12
CA LYS A 599 -40.01 0.82 41.71
C LYS A 599 -38.77 1.44 41.11
N GLU A 600 -38.55 2.72 41.33
CA GLU A 600 -37.35 3.44 40.83
C GLU A 600 -36.05 2.92 41.47
N GLU A 601 -36.10 2.56 42.78
CA GLU A 601 -34.95 1.92 43.46
C GLU A 601 -34.58 0.58 42.77
N LYS A 602 -35.59 -0.21 42.38
CA LYS A 602 -35.38 -1.45 41.66
C LYS A 602 -34.87 -1.20 40.26
N GLU A 603 -35.40 -0.21 39.56
CA GLU A 603 -34.93 0.19 38.21
C GLU A 603 -33.45 0.62 38.21
N ILE A 604 -32.99 1.31 39.27
CA ILE A 604 -31.57 1.63 39.46
C ILE A 604 -30.73 0.35 39.51
N GLU A 605 -31.11 -0.60 40.39
CA GLU A 605 -30.37 -1.86 40.56
C GLU A 605 -30.36 -2.70 39.28
N ASP A 606 -31.52 -2.81 38.61
CA ASP A 606 -31.68 -3.56 37.38
C ASP A 606 -30.84 -2.92 36.27
N ARG A 607 -30.83 -1.58 36.13
CA ARG A 607 -30.01 -0.87 35.14
C ARG A 607 -28.51 -1.01 35.38
N MET A 608 -28.10 -0.95 36.66
CA MET A 608 -26.69 -1.18 37.01
C MET A 608 -26.21 -2.58 36.56
N ASN A 609 -27.02 -3.61 36.87
CA ASN A 609 -26.67 -4.99 36.48
C ASN A 609 -26.78 -5.22 34.99
N GLN A 610 -27.64 -4.52 34.26
CA GLN A 610 -27.71 -4.53 32.82
C GLN A 610 -26.41 -3.96 32.22
N LEU A 611 -25.95 -2.78 32.66
CA LEU A 611 -24.71 -2.14 32.18
C LEU A 611 -23.46 -3.00 32.47
N ILE A 612 -23.47 -3.72 33.58
CA ILE A 612 -22.43 -4.69 33.93
C ILE A 612 -22.42 -5.84 32.91
N ALA A 613 -23.61 -6.34 32.52
CA ALA A 613 -23.73 -7.43 31.56
C ALA A 613 -23.46 -7.01 30.11
N GLU A 614 -23.60 -5.72 29.78
CA GLU A 614 -23.30 -5.17 28.48
C GLU A 614 -21.77 -5.17 28.16
N ASP A 615 -20.91 -5.49 29.11
CA ASP A 615 -19.45 -5.60 29.00
C ASP A 615 -18.80 -4.35 28.37
N LEU A 616 -19.22 -3.18 28.80
CA LEU A 616 -18.73 -1.91 28.24
C LEU A 616 -17.22 -1.71 28.56
N PRO A 617 -16.40 -1.31 27.58
CA PRO A 617 -14.98 -1.06 27.80
C PRO A 617 -14.77 0.17 28.69
N VAL A 618 -13.76 0.10 29.57
CA VAL A 618 -13.31 1.24 30.38
C VAL A 618 -11.98 1.71 29.81
N THR A 619 -11.99 2.92 29.25
CA THR A 619 -10.85 3.53 28.58
C THR A 619 -10.40 4.81 29.28
N TYR A 620 -9.15 5.19 29.02
CA TYR A 620 -8.54 6.39 29.59
C TYR A 620 -8.10 7.33 28.47
N GLU A 621 -8.34 8.61 28.68
CA GLU A 621 -7.92 9.69 27.79
C GLU A 621 -7.24 10.77 28.61
N VAL A 622 -6.12 11.31 28.15
CA VAL A 622 -5.46 12.45 28.78
C VAL A 622 -5.71 13.69 27.94
N VAL A 623 -6.25 14.73 28.55
CA VAL A 623 -6.59 15.99 27.91
C VAL A 623 -5.89 17.13 28.62
N ASP A 624 -5.52 18.16 27.88
CA ASP A 624 -5.08 19.41 28.49
C ASP A 624 -6.29 20.13 29.10
N ARG A 625 -6.11 20.74 30.27
CA ARG A 625 -7.17 21.44 31.00
C ARG A 625 -7.89 22.49 30.18
N ASP A 626 -7.19 23.08 29.21
CA ASP A 626 -7.73 24.12 28.32
C ASP A 626 -8.43 23.55 27.06
N HIS A 627 -8.38 22.23 26.84
CA HIS A 627 -8.91 21.54 25.65
C HIS A 627 -9.84 20.37 26.01
N ILE A 628 -10.73 20.57 26.97
CA ILE A 628 -11.63 19.53 27.46
C ILE A 628 -12.86 19.39 26.55
N PRO A 629 -13.30 18.14 26.22
CA PRO A 629 -14.54 17.92 25.50
C PRO A 629 -15.74 18.58 26.19
N ALA A 630 -16.65 19.17 25.40
CA ALA A 630 -17.78 19.96 25.89
C ALA A 630 -18.79 19.16 26.77
N ASP A 631 -18.74 17.85 26.70
CA ASP A 631 -19.57 16.91 27.47
C ASP A 631 -19.00 16.57 28.85
N VAL A 632 -17.77 17.01 29.16
CA VAL A 632 -17.08 16.75 30.43
C VAL A 632 -17.24 17.93 31.40
N LYS A 633 -17.88 17.71 32.54
CA LYS A 633 -18.00 18.75 33.58
C LYS A 633 -16.81 18.74 34.55
N LEU A 634 -16.24 19.92 34.80
CA LEU A 634 -15.05 20.13 35.63
C LEU A 634 -15.36 20.51 37.09
N ASP A 635 -16.61 20.59 37.48
CA ASP A 635 -17.09 21.14 38.78
C ASP A 635 -16.49 20.43 40.02
N ARG A 636 -15.73 19.36 39.79
CA ARG A 636 -15.13 18.53 40.84
C ARG A 636 -13.64 18.55 40.93
N LEU A 637 -12.99 19.22 40.00
CA LEU A 637 -11.53 19.29 40.02
C LEU A 637 -11.07 20.14 41.23
N PRO A 638 -10.08 19.65 41.99
CA PRO A 638 -9.41 20.46 42.99
C PRO A 638 -8.78 21.68 42.33
N ALA A 639 -8.63 22.77 43.08
CA ALA A 639 -8.00 24.00 42.58
C ALA A 639 -6.55 23.80 42.14
N ASP A 640 -5.89 22.80 42.75
CA ASP A 640 -4.52 22.35 42.50
C ASP A 640 -4.42 21.17 41.51
N ALA A 641 -5.48 20.88 40.73
CA ALA A 641 -5.45 19.84 39.72
C ALA A 641 -4.39 20.11 38.66
N SER A 642 -3.71 19.06 38.23
CA SER A 642 -2.65 19.13 37.21
C SER A 642 -3.15 19.76 35.92
N GLU A 643 -2.24 20.34 35.13
CA GLU A 643 -2.53 20.93 33.81
C GLU A 643 -3.07 19.86 32.82
N LYS A 644 -2.70 18.60 33.02
CA LYS A 644 -3.21 17.46 32.27
C LYS A 644 -4.16 16.64 33.13
N LEU A 645 -5.34 16.33 32.59
CA LEU A 645 -6.39 15.59 33.25
C LEU A 645 -6.57 14.22 32.58
N ARG A 646 -6.66 13.17 33.39
CA ARG A 646 -7.05 11.85 32.92
C ARG A 646 -8.58 11.72 32.96
N LEU A 647 -9.21 11.54 31.81
CA LEU A 647 -10.61 11.19 31.67
C LEU A 647 -10.76 9.67 31.68
N VAL A 648 -11.75 9.19 32.41
CA VAL A 648 -12.19 7.79 32.38
C VAL A 648 -13.50 7.72 31.61
N ARG A 649 -13.52 6.91 30.56
CA ARG A 649 -14.70 6.69 29.72
C ARG A 649 -15.16 5.26 29.86
N ILE A 650 -16.46 5.04 30.09
CA ILE A 650 -17.09 3.72 30.17
C ILE A 650 -18.04 3.58 28.97
N GLY A 651 -17.56 2.98 27.90
CA GLY A 651 -18.27 2.98 26.61
C GLY A 651 -18.74 4.39 26.25
N ASP A 652 -19.95 4.49 25.70
CA ASP A 652 -20.65 5.77 25.46
C ASP A 652 -21.57 6.16 26.65
N TYR A 653 -21.43 5.49 27.80
CA TYR A 653 -22.33 5.68 28.91
C TYR A 653 -21.90 6.77 29.88
N ASP A 654 -20.63 6.80 30.28
CA ASP A 654 -20.07 7.80 31.21
C ASP A 654 -18.69 8.29 30.78
N VAL A 655 -18.40 9.56 31.02
CA VAL A 655 -17.08 10.15 30.92
C VAL A 655 -16.87 11.19 32.02
N CYS A 656 -15.75 11.05 32.76
CA CYS A 656 -15.40 12.08 33.76
C CYS A 656 -13.91 12.05 34.14
N PRO A 657 -13.35 13.15 34.65
CA PRO A 657 -12.01 13.21 35.21
C PRO A 657 -11.90 12.28 36.44
N CYS A 658 -10.95 11.35 36.40
CA CYS A 658 -10.70 10.47 37.54
C CYS A 658 -9.25 9.94 37.51
N LEU A 659 -8.60 9.91 38.68
CA LEU A 659 -7.25 9.37 38.88
C LEU A 659 -7.23 7.95 39.47
N GLY A 660 -8.36 7.48 39.97
CA GLY A 660 -8.46 6.17 40.63
C GLY A 660 -8.38 5.00 39.66
N LYS A 661 -8.18 3.78 40.22
CA LYS A 661 -8.11 2.55 39.42
C LYS A 661 -9.50 2.03 39.09
N HIS A 662 -9.66 1.56 37.88
CA HIS A 662 -10.89 0.96 37.37
C HIS A 662 -10.64 -0.46 36.82
N VAL A 663 -11.73 -1.21 36.66
CA VAL A 663 -11.71 -2.48 35.91
C VAL A 663 -11.59 -2.18 34.41
N ARG A 664 -11.19 -3.18 33.61
CA ARG A 664 -10.98 -3.03 32.16
C ARG A 664 -12.29 -2.99 31.38
N SER A 665 -13.32 -3.67 31.90
CA SER A 665 -14.67 -3.65 31.34
C SER A 665 -15.72 -3.80 32.45
N THR A 666 -16.95 -3.42 32.17
CA THR A 666 -18.02 -3.47 33.19
C THR A 666 -18.34 -4.88 33.64
N SER A 667 -18.12 -5.91 32.83
CA SER A 667 -18.30 -7.32 33.22
C SER A 667 -17.41 -7.75 34.39
N GLN A 668 -16.27 -7.09 34.59
CA GLN A 668 -15.32 -7.36 35.68
C GLN A 668 -15.74 -6.70 37.03
N ILE A 669 -16.80 -5.91 37.03
CA ILE A 669 -17.33 -5.33 38.27
C ILE A 669 -17.86 -6.43 39.17
N GLY A 670 -18.52 -7.45 38.64
CA GLY A 670 -19.29 -8.42 39.37
C GLY A 670 -20.76 -7.96 39.50
N LYS A 671 -21.51 -8.52 40.41
CA LYS A 671 -22.92 -8.19 40.58
C LYS A 671 -23.11 -7.00 41.51
N PHE A 672 -23.79 -5.96 41.05
CA PHE A 672 -24.22 -4.84 41.90
C PHE A 672 -25.42 -5.24 42.75
N VAL A 673 -25.30 -5.06 44.05
CA VAL A 673 -26.37 -5.37 45.01
C VAL A 673 -26.64 -4.14 45.88
N MET A 674 -27.86 -3.61 45.82
CA MET A 674 -28.30 -2.51 46.66
C MET A 674 -28.63 -3.04 48.07
N LEU A 675 -27.91 -2.57 49.08
CA LEU A 675 -28.08 -2.98 50.49
C LEU A 675 -29.18 -2.19 51.22
N GLY A 676 -29.60 -1.08 50.65
CA GLY A 676 -30.66 -0.23 51.18
C GLY A 676 -30.42 1.25 50.88
N THR A 677 -31.46 2.01 51.06
CA THR A 677 -31.53 3.44 50.80
C THR A 677 -31.89 4.24 52.04
N ASN A 678 -31.65 5.53 52.04
CA ASN A 678 -32.10 6.48 53.06
C ASN A 678 -32.40 7.83 52.37
N TRP A 679 -33.50 8.47 52.81
CA TRP A 679 -33.92 9.76 52.33
C TRP A 679 -33.92 10.78 53.47
N ASP A 680 -33.27 11.92 53.26
CA ASP A 680 -33.26 13.07 54.14
C ASP A 680 -34.13 14.17 53.50
N GLU A 681 -35.31 14.39 54.03
CA GLU A 681 -36.31 15.34 53.52
C GLU A 681 -35.81 16.77 53.53
N MET A 682 -35.08 17.17 54.57
CA MET A 682 -34.60 18.54 54.69
C MET A 682 -33.49 18.86 53.72
N LYS A 683 -32.62 17.92 53.42
CA LYS A 683 -31.48 18.05 52.50
C LYS A 683 -31.82 17.57 51.11
N ARG A 684 -33.01 17.02 50.89
CA ARG A 684 -33.41 16.34 49.63
C ARG A 684 -32.33 15.35 49.17
N SER A 685 -31.70 14.67 50.15
CA SER A 685 -30.57 13.80 49.92
C SER A 685 -30.96 12.34 49.93
N PHE A 686 -30.80 11.69 48.81
CA PHE A 686 -31.01 10.23 48.65
C PHE A 686 -29.67 9.51 48.74
N ARG A 687 -29.53 8.63 49.75
CA ARG A 687 -28.32 7.83 49.98
C ARG A 687 -28.54 6.39 49.58
N ILE A 688 -27.69 5.88 48.73
CA ILE A 688 -27.64 4.47 48.34
C ILE A 688 -26.44 3.81 49.04
N ARG A 689 -26.70 2.60 49.60
CA ARG A 689 -25.66 1.70 50.11
C ARG A 689 -25.66 0.47 49.23
N TYR A 690 -24.49 0.10 48.72
CA TYR A 690 -24.35 -1.05 47.83
C TYR A 690 -23.07 -1.84 48.11
N LYS A 691 -23.02 -3.06 47.58
CA LYS A 691 -21.79 -3.88 47.49
C LYS A 691 -21.69 -4.49 46.13
N ILE A 692 -20.48 -4.87 45.80
CA ILE A 692 -20.16 -5.67 44.62
C ILE A 692 -19.92 -7.11 45.09
N VAL A 693 -20.54 -8.09 44.43
CA VAL A 693 -20.50 -9.53 44.79
C VAL A 693 -19.96 -10.33 43.62
#